data_c39cb195dfe64c0e1c6f0d4cf82c25fc
#
_entry.id   c39cb195dfe64c0e1c6f0d4cf82c25fc
#
_cell.length_a   1.000
_cell.length_b   1.000
_cell.length_c   1.000
_cell.angle_alpha   90.00
_cell.angle_beta   90.00
_cell.angle_gamma   90.00
#
_symmetry.space_group_name_H-M   'P 1'
#
loop_
_entity.id
_entity.type
_entity.pdbx_description
1 polymer ?
#
loop_
_entity_poly.entity_id
_entity_poly.type
_entity_poly.pdbx_seq_one_letter_code
_entity_poly.pdbx_strand_id
1 'polypeptide(L)'
;MEHIKEEIFKLVALLNKYSYDYYVEDNPQISDTEYDTLYKQLEKLEQEYPEFILDNSPTQRVGDRVLDEFEKVIHKVPMLSLSNTFSIEDLRDFDSRISKLSSDDSIEYICELKIDGLAISINYENGKLLSAATRGDGMVGENVTENIKTIFSIPKTLKTKKSFEVRGEVYLPKKSFELLNKEREENNEVLFANPRNAAAGSLRQLDSKITAKRRLSAFIYSVVGDENINSQKMALTVAADLGLPVNPNFKLCKTIDKVVDYIMYWEEHKQDLPYEIDGIVIKVNSYLLQEEIGSTQKSPRWATAYKFPEEELATKLLDIELSVGRTGIITPVAVLNPINISGSTVSKASLHNKDIIDELDIHIGDMVVVKKAGEIIPKVVRVVEELRLANSEKYIMPNICPSCESKTFTKEGDPFTRCLNSDCPEQNIRKIIHFASREALNIEGLGDKVVATLYEKGIIKHTIDLFSLDRNKLVELERMGDKSVDNLLNAIENSKQNSLDKVIFALGILNVGKKAGKILAEYYKNLTNFSKATVDELLELPDIGLITAESIVDYLSNDNNLRFINELIEIGMNPQYEIQNKNTDNIFSGKTIVLTGKLVELTRNEAKEYLERFGAKVTGSVTSKTDYVIAGEKAGSKLAKAEQLGIQVLSEDEFIDIMKEVQ
;
A
#
# COMPACT_ATOMS: atom_id res chain seq x y z
N MET A 1 -1.84 6.49 -29.72
CA MET A 1 -1.55 7.40 -28.60
C MET A 1 -2.64 7.34 -27.53
N GLU A 2 -3.93 7.47 -27.88
CA GLU A 2 -5.04 7.43 -26.92
C GLU A 2 -5.14 6.07 -26.20
N HIS A 3 -4.97 4.96 -26.89
CA HIS A 3 -4.93 3.61 -26.30
C HIS A 3 -3.78 3.42 -25.29
N ILE A 4 -2.59 4.00 -25.57
CA ILE A 4 -1.43 3.92 -24.67
C ILE A 4 -1.69 4.73 -23.40
N LYS A 5 -2.28 5.91 -23.54
CA LYS A 5 -2.71 6.74 -22.42
C LYS A 5 -3.72 6.01 -21.51
N GLU A 6 -4.70 5.34 -22.11
CA GLU A 6 -5.66 4.52 -21.36
C GLU A 6 -5.00 3.33 -20.67
N GLU A 7 -4.01 2.71 -21.28
CA GLU A 7 -3.26 1.60 -20.70
C GLU A 7 -2.43 2.05 -19.49
N ILE A 8 -1.71 3.19 -19.60
CA ILE A 8 -1.01 3.81 -18.48
C ILE A 8 -1.98 4.10 -17.33
N PHE A 9 -3.14 4.70 -17.62
CA PHE A 9 -4.12 5.04 -16.59
C PHE A 9 -4.69 3.81 -15.90
N LYS A 10 -4.96 2.73 -16.64
CA LYS A 10 -5.41 1.45 -16.09
C LYS A 10 -4.34 0.83 -15.19
N LEU A 11 -3.08 0.80 -15.62
CA LEU A 11 -1.97 0.25 -14.85
C LEU A 11 -1.74 1.06 -13.57
N VAL A 12 -1.77 2.39 -13.64
CA VAL A 12 -1.63 3.27 -12.47
C VAL A 12 -2.74 3.01 -11.46
N ALA A 13 -4.00 2.93 -11.90
CA ALA A 13 -5.13 2.67 -11.03
C ALA A 13 -5.02 1.28 -10.35
N LEU A 14 -4.66 0.25 -11.13
CA LEU A 14 -4.52 -1.12 -10.67
C LEU A 14 -3.38 -1.28 -9.66
N LEU A 15 -2.21 -0.74 -9.98
CA LEU A 15 -1.03 -0.81 -9.12
C LEU A 15 -1.21 0.01 -7.83
N ASN A 16 -1.85 1.18 -7.88
CA ASN A 16 -2.18 1.94 -6.67
C ASN A 16 -3.13 1.16 -5.76
N LYS A 17 -4.11 0.45 -6.33
CA LYS A 17 -4.99 -0.41 -5.56
C LYS A 17 -4.21 -1.54 -4.89
N TYR A 18 -3.37 -2.27 -5.64
CA TYR A 18 -2.59 -3.38 -5.11
C TYR A 18 -1.56 -2.93 -4.06
N SER A 19 -0.91 -1.76 -4.25
CA SER A 19 -0.07 -1.17 -3.22
C SER A 19 -0.87 -0.91 -1.94
N TYR A 20 -2.05 -0.34 -2.07
CA TYR A 20 -2.92 -0.05 -0.93
C TYR A 20 -3.31 -1.33 -0.20
N ASP A 21 -3.80 -2.34 -0.93
CA ASP A 21 -4.17 -3.65 -0.38
C ASP A 21 -2.97 -4.31 0.33
N TYR A 22 -1.74 -4.15 -0.19
CA TYR A 22 -0.53 -4.72 0.38
C TYR A 22 -0.06 -3.99 1.64
N TYR A 23 0.10 -2.64 1.59
CA TYR A 23 0.77 -1.89 2.66
C TYR A 23 -0.18 -1.33 3.74
N VAL A 24 -1.45 -1.09 3.42
CA VAL A 24 -2.44 -0.51 4.35
C VAL A 24 -3.41 -1.54 4.89
N GLU A 25 -3.96 -2.39 4.01
CA GLU A 25 -4.93 -3.41 4.40
C GLU A 25 -4.25 -4.71 4.88
N ASP A 26 -2.91 -4.85 4.71
CA ASP A 26 -2.17 -6.09 4.99
C ASP A 26 -2.83 -7.32 4.30
N ASN A 27 -3.44 -7.09 3.13
CA ASN A 27 -4.25 -8.06 2.39
C ASN A 27 -3.94 -8.01 0.87
N PRO A 28 -2.71 -8.39 0.45
CA PRO A 28 -2.30 -8.36 -0.95
C PRO A 28 -3.18 -9.24 -1.83
N GLN A 29 -3.63 -8.71 -2.96
CA GLN A 29 -4.51 -9.38 -3.92
C GLN A 29 -3.70 -10.07 -5.05
N ILE A 30 -2.44 -9.71 -5.22
CA ILE A 30 -1.52 -10.28 -6.22
C ILE A 30 -0.14 -10.52 -5.63
N SER A 31 0.70 -11.28 -6.33
CA SER A 31 2.08 -11.52 -5.94
C SER A 31 2.98 -10.30 -6.12
N ASP A 32 4.07 -10.22 -5.35
CA ASP A 32 5.16 -9.27 -5.61
C ASP A 32 5.64 -9.38 -7.06
N THR A 33 5.80 -10.60 -7.57
CA THR A 33 6.23 -10.85 -8.95
C THR A 33 5.22 -10.34 -9.98
N GLU A 34 3.93 -10.53 -9.74
CA GLU A 34 2.87 -9.98 -10.60
C GLU A 34 2.81 -8.46 -10.49
N TYR A 35 2.90 -7.94 -9.28
CA TYR A 35 2.98 -6.49 -9.05
C TYR A 35 4.18 -5.89 -9.79
N ASP A 36 5.36 -6.48 -9.63
CA ASP A 36 6.59 -6.00 -10.27
C ASP A 36 6.55 -6.14 -11.80
N THR A 37 5.87 -7.16 -12.32
CA THR A 37 5.67 -7.30 -13.76
C THR A 37 4.80 -6.17 -14.31
N LEU A 38 3.67 -5.90 -13.68
CA LEU A 38 2.79 -4.79 -14.03
C LEU A 38 3.50 -3.44 -13.82
N TYR A 39 4.29 -3.34 -12.76
CA TYR A 39 5.07 -2.15 -12.47
C TYR A 39 6.14 -1.88 -13.55
N LYS A 40 6.91 -2.90 -13.97
CA LYS A 40 7.88 -2.78 -15.06
C LYS A 40 7.21 -2.42 -16.39
N GLN A 41 6.00 -2.96 -16.64
CA GLN A 41 5.21 -2.59 -17.81
C GLN A 41 4.83 -1.11 -17.78
N LEU A 42 4.34 -0.61 -16.63
CA LEU A 42 4.03 0.81 -16.45
C LEU A 42 5.28 1.68 -16.60
N GLU A 43 6.38 1.33 -15.93
CA GLU A 43 7.64 2.07 -15.99
C GLU A 43 8.14 2.21 -17.44
N LYS A 44 8.08 1.13 -18.22
CA LYS A 44 8.45 1.14 -19.64
C LYS A 44 7.56 2.08 -20.46
N LEU A 45 6.25 2.01 -20.26
CA LEU A 45 5.31 2.88 -20.96
C LEU A 45 5.52 4.36 -20.59
N GLU A 46 5.78 4.67 -19.32
CA GLU A 46 6.06 6.03 -18.85
C GLU A 46 7.41 6.56 -19.33
N GLN A 47 8.42 5.69 -19.53
CA GLN A 47 9.68 6.06 -20.14
C GLN A 47 9.53 6.37 -21.64
N GLU A 48 8.70 5.61 -22.35
CA GLU A 48 8.42 5.81 -23.78
C GLU A 48 7.50 7.03 -24.04
N TYR A 49 6.60 7.36 -23.06
CA TYR A 49 5.59 8.42 -23.17
C TYR A 49 5.55 9.29 -21.91
N PRO A 50 6.60 10.09 -21.62
CA PRO A 50 6.71 10.88 -20.40
C PRO A 50 5.56 11.91 -20.19
N GLU A 51 4.91 12.32 -21.28
CA GLU A 51 3.79 13.26 -21.26
C GLU A 51 2.51 12.68 -20.64
N PHE A 52 2.43 11.35 -20.47
CA PHE A 52 1.28 10.68 -19.85
C PHE A 52 1.53 10.23 -18.40
N ILE A 53 2.69 10.58 -17.81
CA ILE A 53 2.99 10.30 -16.41
C ILE A 53 1.99 11.03 -15.52
N LEU A 54 1.31 10.26 -14.66
CA LEU A 54 0.39 10.82 -13.68
C LEU A 54 1.13 11.15 -12.38
N ASP A 55 0.76 12.24 -11.73
CA ASP A 55 1.31 12.64 -10.42
C ASP A 55 1.10 11.55 -9.34
N ASN A 56 0.08 10.71 -9.51
CA ASN A 56 -0.22 9.59 -8.63
C ASN A 56 0.32 8.26 -9.12
N SER A 57 1.15 8.24 -10.15
CA SER A 57 1.73 6.97 -10.63
C SER A 57 2.53 6.29 -9.51
N PRO A 58 2.40 4.96 -9.36
CA PRO A 58 3.25 4.20 -8.43
C PRO A 58 4.74 4.33 -8.75
N THR A 59 5.10 4.60 -10.01
CA THR A 59 6.49 4.86 -10.40
C THR A 59 7.02 6.16 -9.82
N GLN A 60 6.14 7.07 -9.42
CA GLN A 60 6.45 8.36 -8.81
C GLN A 60 6.24 8.37 -7.27
N ARG A 61 5.83 7.24 -6.69
CA ARG A 61 5.53 7.14 -5.24
C ARG A 61 6.36 6.06 -4.55
N VAL A 62 6.63 6.29 -3.27
CA VAL A 62 7.26 5.33 -2.36
C VAL A 62 6.24 4.97 -1.28
N GLY A 63 5.68 3.75 -1.31
CA GLY A 63 4.87 3.15 -0.24
C GLY A 63 3.52 3.84 0.07
N ASP A 64 2.79 3.29 1.02
CA ASP A 64 1.40 3.62 1.30
C ASP A 64 1.15 4.59 2.46
N ARG A 65 -0.14 4.97 2.56
CA ARG A 65 -0.65 6.02 3.42
C ARG A 65 -0.56 5.64 4.90
N VAL A 66 -0.12 6.60 5.73
CA VAL A 66 -0.09 6.50 7.20
C VAL A 66 -1.52 6.36 7.74
N LEU A 67 -1.74 5.47 8.71
CA LEU A 67 -3.01 5.35 9.43
C LEU A 67 -3.18 6.54 10.39
N ASP A 68 -4.41 7.05 10.54
CA ASP A 68 -4.69 8.24 11.35
C ASP A 68 -4.62 8.01 12.88
N GLU A 69 -4.36 6.77 13.34
CA GLU A 69 -4.29 6.40 14.76
C GLU A 69 -2.95 6.70 15.43
N PHE A 70 -1.90 6.90 14.65
CA PHE A 70 -0.56 7.26 15.14
C PHE A 70 -0.21 8.68 14.70
N GLU A 71 0.55 9.39 15.54
CA GLU A 71 1.17 10.65 15.11
C GLU A 71 2.00 10.44 13.86
N LYS A 72 1.93 11.39 12.95
CA LYS A 72 2.70 11.38 11.71
C LYS A 72 4.11 11.90 11.98
N VAL A 73 5.10 11.21 11.43
CA VAL A 73 6.51 11.61 11.48
C VAL A 73 7.03 11.79 10.06
N ILE A 74 7.54 12.99 9.76
CA ILE A 74 8.13 13.30 8.47
C ILE A 74 9.58 12.82 8.47
N HIS A 75 9.96 12.01 7.47
CA HIS A 75 11.34 11.57 7.29
C HIS A 75 12.21 12.69 6.75
N LYS A 76 13.30 13.05 7.45
CA LYS A 76 14.27 14.07 7.00
C LYS A 76 14.91 13.69 5.65
N VAL A 77 15.17 12.42 5.46
CA VAL A 77 15.62 11.83 4.21
C VAL A 77 14.59 10.79 3.78
N PRO A 78 14.08 10.80 2.54
CA PRO A 78 13.07 9.84 2.10
C PRO A 78 13.52 8.38 2.27
N MET A 79 12.59 7.51 2.67
CA MET A 79 12.80 6.07 2.75
C MET A 79 12.39 5.41 1.43
N LEU A 80 13.32 5.34 0.49
CA LEU A 80 13.09 4.81 -0.85
C LEU A 80 12.85 3.29 -0.82
N SER A 81 12.03 2.81 -1.75
CA SER A 81 11.90 1.38 -2.04
C SER A 81 13.12 0.90 -2.86
N LEU A 82 13.29 -0.42 -2.98
CA LEU A 82 14.28 -1.01 -3.87
C LEU A 82 13.63 -1.47 -5.18
N SER A 83 14.39 -1.42 -6.28
CA SER A 83 14.02 -2.15 -7.50
C SER A 83 14.23 -3.65 -7.28
N ASN A 84 13.44 -4.49 -7.93
CA ASN A 84 13.59 -5.94 -7.83
C ASN A 84 14.23 -6.54 -9.07
N THR A 85 14.98 -7.61 -8.86
CA THR A 85 15.54 -8.51 -9.88
C THR A 85 15.14 -9.93 -9.54
N PHE A 86 14.81 -10.74 -10.54
CA PHE A 86 14.28 -12.10 -10.35
C PHE A 86 15.15 -13.18 -11.01
N SER A 87 16.15 -12.76 -11.79
CA SER A 87 17.05 -13.66 -12.49
C SER A 87 18.49 -13.19 -12.39
N ILE A 88 19.42 -14.10 -12.64
CA ILE A 88 20.86 -13.77 -12.74
C ILE A 88 21.11 -12.83 -13.93
N GLU A 89 20.30 -12.91 -14.97
CA GLU A 89 20.38 -12.03 -16.13
C GLU A 89 19.98 -10.60 -15.77
N ASP A 90 18.85 -10.39 -15.08
CA ASP A 90 18.46 -9.08 -14.53
C ASP A 90 19.57 -8.46 -13.67
N LEU A 91 20.27 -9.31 -12.89
CA LEU A 91 21.36 -8.88 -12.03
C LEU A 91 22.59 -8.44 -12.84
N ARG A 92 22.92 -9.15 -13.93
CA ARG A 92 23.98 -8.73 -14.86
C ARG A 92 23.62 -7.45 -15.60
N ASP A 93 22.37 -7.26 -15.95
CA ASP A 93 21.85 -6.01 -16.49
C ASP A 93 21.96 -4.84 -15.49
N PHE A 94 21.69 -5.10 -14.21
CA PHE A 94 21.91 -4.12 -13.16
C PHE A 94 23.38 -3.72 -13.09
N ASP A 95 24.34 -4.66 -13.02
CA ASP A 95 25.77 -4.41 -13.02
C ASP A 95 26.23 -3.60 -14.26
N SER A 96 25.75 -3.99 -15.45
CA SER A 96 26.04 -3.28 -16.69
C SER A 96 25.52 -1.83 -16.70
N ARG A 97 24.36 -1.58 -16.10
CA ARG A 97 23.84 -0.20 -15.95
C ARG A 97 24.67 0.61 -14.96
N ILE A 98 25.07 0.01 -13.84
CA ILE A 98 25.94 0.68 -12.86
C ILE A 98 27.27 1.04 -13.48
N SER A 99 27.92 0.12 -14.21
CA SER A 99 29.19 0.36 -14.90
C SER A 99 29.13 1.50 -15.93
N LYS A 100 27.98 1.70 -16.58
CA LYS A 100 27.77 2.82 -17.53
C LYS A 100 27.54 4.16 -16.84
N LEU A 101 27.07 4.16 -15.59
CA LEU A 101 26.78 5.37 -14.83
C LEU A 101 27.92 5.77 -13.90
N SER A 102 28.88 4.88 -13.67
CA SER A 102 30.03 5.09 -12.77
C SER A 102 31.23 5.58 -13.56
N SER A 103 31.99 6.46 -12.91
CA SER A 103 33.30 6.87 -13.37
C SER A 103 34.43 5.90 -12.99
N ASP A 104 34.13 4.89 -12.15
CA ASP A 104 35.08 3.91 -11.63
C ASP A 104 34.91 2.55 -12.31
N ASP A 105 36.04 1.96 -12.75
CA ASP A 105 36.07 0.65 -13.41
C ASP A 105 35.96 -0.53 -12.40
N SER A 106 36.12 -0.28 -11.11
CA SER A 106 36.15 -1.29 -10.05
C SER A 106 35.00 -1.12 -9.05
N ILE A 107 33.80 -1.60 -9.39
CA ILE A 107 32.63 -1.50 -8.55
C ILE A 107 32.60 -2.67 -7.55
N GLU A 108 32.57 -2.35 -6.26
CA GLU A 108 32.34 -3.32 -5.20
C GLU A 108 30.89 -3.26 -4.71
N TYR A 109 30.33 -4.40 -4.39
CA TYR A 109 28.97 -4.55 -3.88
C TYR A 109 28.96 -5.04 -2.44
N ILE A 110 28.03 -4.57 -1.62
CA ILE A 110 27.62 -5.18 -0.36
C ILE A 110 26.34 -5.97 -0.62
N CYS A 111 26.40 -7.26 -0.26
CA CYS A 111 25.23 -8.13 -0.23
C CYS A 111 24.74 -8.29 1.21
N GLU A 112 23.47 -8.06 1.44
CA GLU A 112 22.78 -8.17 2.73
C GLU A 112 21.57 -9.08 2.57
N LEU A 113 21.21 -9.83 3.62
CA LEU A 113 19.97 -10.61 3.61
C LEU A 113 18.77 -9.65 3.60
N LYS A 114 17.83 -9.89 2.70
CA LYS A 114 16.57 -9.16 2.67
C LYS A 114 15.62 -9.75 3.70
N ILE A 115 15.60 -9.13 4.87
CA ILE A 115 14.76 -9.58 5.98
C ILE A 115 13.29 -9.35 5.61
N ASP A 116 12.46 -10.36 5.86
CA ASP A 116 11.01 -10.24 5.67
C ASP A 116 10.35 -9.65 6.91
N GLY A 117 10.21 -8.32 6.91
CA GLY A 117 9.78 -7.55 8.06
C GLY A 117 9.12 -6.22 7.71
N LEU A 118 9.25 -5.25 8.60
CA LEU A 118 8.74 -3.89 8.45
C LEU A 118 9.86 -2.87 8.60
N ALA A 119 10.05 -2.03 7.58
CA ALA A 119 11.08 -1.01 7.58
C ALA A 119 10.78 0.11 8.59
N ILE A 120 11.83 0.50 9.33
CA ILE A 120 11.77 1.55 10.35
C ILE A 120 12.91 2.55 10.18
N SER A 121 12.67 3.77 10.63
CA SER A 121 13.66 4.81 10.90
C SER A 121 13.69 5.09 12.40
N ILE A 122 14.88 5.16 12.99
CA ILE A 122 15.08 5.46 14.41
C ILE A 122 16.05 6.65 14.52
N ASN A 123 15.63 7.69 15.20
CA ASN A 123 16.45 8.86 15.48
C ASN A 123 17.07 8.74 16.87
N TYR A 124 18.39 8.84 16.93
CA TYR A 124 19.15 9.00 18.17
C TYR A 124 19.62 10.44 18.29
N GLU A 125 19.39 11.03 19.46
CA GLU A 125 19.90 12.35 19.81
C GLU A 125 20.79 12.24 21.06
N ASN A 126 22.01 12.75 20.97
CA ASN A 126 23.01 12.61 22.04
C ASN A 126 23.18 11.16 22.51
N GLY A 127 23.08 10.19 21.59
CA GLY A 127 23.13 8.76 21.86
C GLY A 127 21.89 8.15 22.48
N LYS A 128 20.80 8.90 22.72
CA LYS A 128 19.54 8.40 23.26
C LYS A 128 18.51 8.26 22.14
N LEU A 129 17.73 7.17 22.17
CA LEU A 129 16.62 6.96 21.27
C LEU A 129 15.55 8.03 21.53
N LEU A 130 15.40 8.95 20.57
CA LEU A 130 14.44 10.05 20.65
C LEU A 130 13.09 9.64 20.03
N SER A 131 13.10 9.20 18.78
CA SER A 131 11.89 8.84 18.04
C SER A 131 12.14 7.69 17.07
N ALA A 132 11.07 6.98 16.73
CA ALA A 132 11.08 5.96 15.71
C ALA A 132 9.79 6.01 14.89
N ALA A 133 9.90 5.76 13.59
CA ALA A 133 8.78 5.79 12.67
C ALA A 133 8.82 4.63 11.69
N THR A 134 7.64 4.18 11.25
CA THR A 134 7.51 3.27 10.12
C THR A 134 7.87 4.00 8.82
N ARG A 135 8.15 3.26 7.74
CA ARG A 135 8.42 3.85 6.44
C ARG A 135 7.24 4.70 5.93
N GLY A 136 5.99 4.24 6.15
CA GLY A 136 4.81 4.87 5.58
C GLY A 136 4.88 4.94 4.04
N ASP A 137 4.60 6.11 3.49
CA ASP A 137 4.71 6.38 2.04
C ASP A 137 6.15 6.75 1.60
N GLY A 138 7.10 6.63 2.52
CA GLY A 138 8.50 6.99 2.31
C GLY A 138 8.84 8.43 2.67
N MET A 139 7.86 9.32 2.76
CA MET A 139 7.99 10.71 3.22
C MET A 139 7.45 10.88 4.63
N VAL A 140 6.32 10.25 4.92
CA VAL A 140 5.62 10.33 6.20
C VAL A 140 5.36 8.93 6.73
N GLY A 141 5.83 8.64 7.93
CA GLY A 141 5.60 7.38 8.65
C GLY A 141 4.71 7.55 9.87
N GLU A 142 4.40 6.44 10.53
CA GLU A 142 3.68 6.40 11.80
C GLU A 142 4.69 6.43 12.97
N ASN A 143 4.43 7.23 13.99
CA ASN A 143 5.24 7.27 15.20
C ASN A 143 5.05 5.97 16.02
N VAL A 144 6.07 5.12 16.01
CA VAL A 144 6.08 3.84 16.75
C VAL A 144 7.12 3.81 17.86
N THR A 145 7.52 4.97 18.35
CA THR A 145 8.61 5.13 19.32
C THR A 145 8.45 4.24 20.55
N GLU A 146 7.26 4.25 21.17
CA GLU A 146 7.03 3.47 22.38
C GLU A 146 7.06 1.95 22.11
N ASN A 147 6.64 1.53 20.92
CA ASN A 147 6.69 0.13 20.52
C ASN A 147 8.14 -0.30 20.22
N ILE A 148 8.92 0.53 19.53
CA ILE A 148 10.35 0.28 19.29
C ILE A 148 11.15 0.19 20.58
N LYS A 149 10.86 1.01 21.59
CA LYS A 149 11.50 0.95 22.90
C LYS A 149 11.31 -0.41 23.62
N THR A 150 10.31 -1.20 23.24
CA THR A 150 10.05 -2.53 23.80
C THR A 150 10.90 -3.63 23.16
N ILE A 151 11.50 -3.37 21.99
CA ILE A 151 12.32 -4.34 21.26
C ILE A 151 13.69 -4.45 21.94
N PHE A 152 13.94 -5.60 22.54
CA PHE A 152 15.15 -5.82 23.36
C PHE A 152 16.46 -5.64 22.58
N SER A 153 16.49 -6.02 21.31
CA SER A 153 17.68 -5.88 20.45
C SER A 153 18.03 -4.45 20.10
N ILE A 154 17.10 -3.48 20.27
CA ILE A 154 17.33 -2.06 19.97
C ILE A 154 17.76 -1.33 21.26
N PRO A 155 19.00 -0.83 21.36
CA PRO A 155 19.47 -0.12 22.53
C PRO A 155 18.77 1.23 22.66
N LYS A 156 18.26 1.55 23.87
CA LYS A 156 17.69 2.88 24.19
C LYS A 156 18.77 3.96 24.31
N THR A 157 20.01 3.55 24.54
CA THR A 157 21.18 4.43 24.66
C THR A 157 22.37 3.76 24.00
N LEU A 158 23.04 4.49 23.11
CA LEU A 158 24.23 4.05 22.38
C LEU A 158 25.51 4.38 23.15
N LYS A 159 26.60 3.74 22.76
CA LYS A 159 27.96 4.00 23.31
C LYS A 159 28.58 5.33 22.83
N THR A 160 27.81 6.19 22.20
CA THR A 160 28.22 7.50 21.69
C THR A 160 27.24 8.59 22.12
N LYS A 161 27.71 9.85 22.10
CA LYS A 161 26.86 11.03 22.26
C LYS A 161 26.51 11.72 20.94
N LYS A 162 26.83 11.08 19.80
CA LYS A 162 26.44 11.61 18.48
C LYS A 162 24.94 11.49 18.25
N SER A 163 24.44 12.35 17.37
CA SER A 163 23.07 12.33 16.88
C SER A 163 23.07 11.91 15.42
N PHE A 164 22.25 10.92 15.08
CA PHE A 164 22.06 10.41 13.71
C PHE A 164 20.79 9.59 13.60
N GLU A 165 20.36 9.36 12.39
CA GLU A 165 19.26 8.45 12.04
C GLU A 165 19.83 7.09 11.66
N VAL A 166 19.19 6.00 12.10
CA VAL A 166 19.47 4.65 11.61
C VAL A 166 18.23 4.06 10.99
N ARG A 167 18.40 3.23 9.98
CA ARG A 167 17.31 2.51 9.33
C ARG A 167 17.51 1.02 9.46
N GLY A 168 16.42 0.31 9.66
CA GLY A 168 16.42 -1.12 9.89
C GLY A 168 15.12 -1.77 9.48
N GLU A 169 15.10 -3.09 9.68
CA GLU A 169 13.91 -3.92 9.50
C GLU A 169 13.53 -4.55 10.83
N VAL A 170 12.29 -4.33 11.29
CA VAL A 170 11.70 -5.05 12.42
C VAL A 170 11.07 -6.33 11.89
N TYR A 171 11.35 -7.44 12.55
CA TYR A 171 10.86 -8.75 12.17
C TYR A 171 10.42 -9.56 13.39
N LEU A 172 9.67 -10.63 13.15
CA LEU A 172 9.32 -11.60 14.17
C LEU A 172 10.13 -12.88 13.96
N PRO A 173 10.98 -13.30 14.92
CA PRO A 173 11.69 -14.57 14.85
C PRO A 173 10.73 -15.76 14.69
N LYS A 174 11.11 -16.78 13.89
CA LYS A 174 10.31 -17.99 13.63
C LYS A 174 9.74 -18.59 14.93
N LYS A 175 10.59 -18.77 15.93
CA LYS A 175 10.18 -19.31 17.23
C LYS A 175 9.14 -18.44 17.96
N SER A 176 9.28 -17.11 17.87
CA SER A 176 8.31 -16.17 18.47
C SER A 176 6.98 -16.20 17.72
N PHE A 177 7.01 -16.37 16.41
CA PHE A 177 5.82 -16.52 15.57
C PHE A 177 5.04 -17.80 15.92
N GLU A 178 5.75 -18.94 16.05
CA GLU A 178 5.14 -20.23 16.46
C GLU A 178 4.47 -20.11 17.84
N LEU A 179 5.15 -19.52 18.82
CA LEU A 179 4.61 -19.31 20.16
C LEU A 179 3.38 -18.41 20.15
N LEU A 180 3.45 -17.32 19.37
CA LEU A 180 2.35 -16.38 19.23
C LEU A 180 1.11 -17.04 18.61
N ASN A 181 1.27 -17.80 17.55
CA ASN A 181 0.16 -18.50 16.91
C ASN A 181 -0.42 -19.60 17.79
N LYS A 182 0.41 -20.31 18.56
CA LYS A 182 -0.06 -21.28 19.55
C LYS A 182 -0.92 -20.63 20.63
N GLU A 183 -0.51 -19.47 21.19
CA GLU A 183 -1.29 -18.69 22.16
C GLU A 183 -2.62 -18.25 21.55
N ARG A 184 -2.64 -17.79 20.31
CA ARG A 184 -3.87 -17.39 19.59
C ARG A 184 -4.82 -18.56 19.37
N GLU A 185 -4.29 -19.74 19.03
CA GLU A 185 -5.06 -20.97 18.86
C GLU A 185 -5.72 -21.38 20.17
N GLU A 186 -4.99 -21.36 21.29
CA GLU A 186 -5.51 -21.64 22.63
C GLU A 186 -6.62 -20.66 23.04
N ASN A 187 -6.55 -19.39 22.56
CA ASN A 187 -7.54 -18.36 22.80
C ASN A 187 -8.68 -18.31 21.75
N ASN A 188 -8.70 -19.24 20.77
CA ASN A 188 -9.63 -19.26 19.65
C ASN A 188 -9.61 -17.94 18.80
N GLU A 189 -8.44 -17.34 18.66
CA GLU A 189 -8.21 -16.17 17.83
C GLU A 189 -7.75 -16.57 16.42
N VAL A 190 -7.91 -15.65 15.44
CA VAL A 190 -7.42 -15.86 14.09
C VAL A 190 -5.90 -15.87 14.08
N LEU A 191 -5.29 -16.92 13.50
CA LEU A 191 -3.84 -17.05 13.42
C LEU A 191 -3.24 -16.03 12.43
N PHE A 192 -2.03 -15.58 12.71
CA PHE A 192 -1.27 -14.81 11.74
C PHE A 192 -0.80 -15.70 10.59
N ALA A 193 -0.92 -15.21 9.37
CA ALA A 193 -0.59 -15.96 8.17
C ALA A 193 0.93 -16.17 7.99
N ASN A 194 1.74 -15.17 8.37
CA ASN A 194 3.20 -15.23 8.26
C ASN A 194 3.88 -14.32 9.31
N PRO A 195 5.21 -14.47 9.53
CA PRO A 195 5.96 -13.66 10.48
C PRO A 195 5.96 -12.16 10.17
N ARG A 196 5.94 -11.77 8.89
CA ARG A 196 5.91 -10.37 8.47
C ARG A 196 4.63 -9.66 8.91
N ASN A 197 3.46 -10.25 8.61
CA ASN A 197 2.17 -9.70 9.01
C ASN A 197 2.04 -9.66 10.54
N ALA A 198 2.55 -10.69 11.22
CA ALA A 198 2.61 -10.71 12.68
C ALA A 198 3.52 -9.60 13.23
N ALA A 199 4.67 -9.33 12.60
CA ALA A 199 5.55 -8.23 12.97
C ALA A 199 4.88 -6.86 12.76
N ALA A 200 4.28 -6.65 11.58
CA ALA A 200 3.59 -5.40 11.23
C ALA A 200 2.42 -5.12 12.19
N GLY A 201 1.53 -6.10 12.39
CA GLY A 201 0.40 -5.98 13.31
C GLY A 201 0.83 -5.84 14.78
N SER A 202 2.01 -6.33 15.15
CA SER A 202 2.57 -6.19 16.50
C SER A 202 3.22 -4.84 16.74
N LEU A 203 3.93 -4.29 15.74
CA LEU A 203 4.57 -2.99 15.85
C LEU A 203 3.55 -1.84 15.85
N ARG A 204 2.38 -2.05 15.24
CA ARG A 204 1.29 -1.07 15.12
C ARG A 204 0.20 -1.23 16.17
N GLN A 205 0.55 -1.74 17.36
CA GLN A 205 -0.35 -1.79 18.52
C GLN A 205 -0.32 -0.44 19.25
N LEU A 206 -1.50 0.08 19.59
CA LEU A 206 -1.63 1.31 20.39
C LEU A 206 -1.09 1.13 21.82
N ASP A 207 -1.25 -0.06 22.40
CA ASP A 207 -0.63 -0.44 23.69
C ASP A 207 0.71 -1.14 23.47
N SER A 208 1.79 -0.46 23.79
CA SER A 208 3.17 -0.98 23.66
C SER A 208 3.44 -2.23 24.54
N LYS A 209 2.61 -2.49 25.58
CA LYS A 209 2.71 -3.71 26.38
C LYS A 209 2.37 -4.96 25.55
N ILE A 210 1.45 -4.83 24.59
CA ILE A 210 1.13 -5.91 23.65
C ILE A 210 2.34 -6.18 22.76
N THR A 211 2.97 -5.12 22.22
CA THR A 211 4.20 -5.24 21.40
C THR A 211 5.32 -5.94 22.18
N ALA A 212 5.53 -5.56 23.45
CA ALA A 212 6.56 -6.16 24.30
C ALA A 212 6.41 -7.69 24.44
N LYS A 213 5.17 -8.18 24.61
CA LYS A 213 4.88 -9.62 24.71
C LYS A 213 5.19 -10.40 23.42
N ARG A 214 5.13 -9.72 22.28
CA ARG A 214 5.32 -10.35 20.94
C ARG A 214 6.77 -10.67 20.60
N ARG A 215 7.75 -10.17 21.39
CA ARG A 215 9.18 -10.44 21.24
C ARG A 215 9.72 -10.19 19.84
N LEU A 216 9.41 -9.02 19.30
CA LEU A 216 9.97 -8.55 18.03
C LEU A 216 11.49 -8.41 18.14
N SER A 217 12.17 -8.49 17.00
CA SER A 217 13.59 -8.19 16.85
C SER A 217 13.81 -7.25 15.68
N ALA A 218 15.03 -6.72 15.51
CA ALA A 218 15.36 -5.83 14.40
C ALA A 218 16.78 -6.04 13.93
N PHE A 219 17.04 -5.69 12.65
CA PHE A 219 18.38 -5.49 12.11
C PHE A 219 18.49 -4.11 11.48
N ILE A 220 19.59 -3.43 11.81
CA ILE A 220 19.92 -2.13 11.24
C ILE A 220 20.77 -2.34 9.99
N TYR A 221 20.38 -1.67 8.89
CA TYR A 221 21.04 -1.80 7.59
C TYR A 221 21.55 -0.46 7.01
N SER A 222 21.34 0.66 7.71
CA SER A 222 21.83 1.97 7.25
C SER A 222 22.02 2.93 8.42
N VAL A 223 23.03 3.79 8.30
CA VAL A 223 23.28 4.96 9.16
C VAL A 223 23.20 6.19 8.28
N VAL A 224 22.43 7.19 8.67
CA VAL A 224 22.18 8.43 7.92
C VAL A 224 22.62 9.62 8.76
N GLY A 225 23.40 10.54 8.15
CA GLY A 225 23.79 11.79 8.80
C GLY A 225 25.15 11.78 9.51
N ASP A 226 25.98 10.73 9.35
CA ASP A 226 27.40 10.76 9.79
C ASP A 226 28.32 10.89 8.56
N GLU A 227 28.88 12.08 8.37
CA GLU A 227 29.74 12.42 7.22
C GLU A 227 31.10 11.64 7.20
N ASN A 228 31.42 10.95 8.29
CA ASN A 228 32.65 10.15 8.35
C ASN A 228 32.47 8.76 7.75
N ILE A 229 31.27 8.37 7.43
CA ILE A 229 30.93 7.07 6.82
C ILE A 229 30.95 7.22 5.29
N ASN A 230 31.90 6.54 4.64
CA ASN A 230 32.12 6.65 3.20
C ASN A 230 31.70 5.39 2.41
N SER A 231 31.26 4.34 3.10
CA SER A 231 30.84 3.10 2.45
C SER A 231 29.78 2.35 3.25
N GLN A 232 28.98 1.55 2.57
CA GLN A 232 27.94 0.72 3.18
C GLN A 232 28.53 -0.29 4.18
N LYS A 233 29.67 -0.91 3.84
CA LYS A 233 30.38 -1.80 4.78
C LYS A 233 30.77 -1.07 6.06
N MET A 234 31.30 0.15 5.94
CA MET A 234 31.67 0.97 7.11
C MET A 234 30.43 1.32 7.94
N ALA A 235 29.31 1.66 7.31
CA ALA A 235 28.06 1.94 8.01
C ALA A 235 27.60 0.77 8.88
N LEU A 236 27.62 -0.45 8.34
CA LEU A 236 27.25 -1.67 9.07
C LEU A 236 28.23 -1.94 10.22
N THR A 237 29.53 -1.74 10.00
CA THR A 237 30.56 -1.93 11.04
C THR A 237 30.38 -0.90 12.17
N VAL A 238 30.23 0.38 11.85
CA VAL A 238 30.00 1.44 12.84
C VAL A 238 28.71 1.18 13.63
N ALA A 239 27.64 0.78 12.96
CA ALA A 239 26.39 0.44 13.65
C ALA A 239 26.59 -0.69 14.67
N ALA A 240 27.32 -1.76 14.31
CA ALA A 240 27.63 -2.87 15.21
C ALA A 240 28.51 -2.41 16.39
N ASP A 241 29.53 -1.59 16.17
CA ASP A 241 30.41 -1.04 17.22
C ASP A 241 29.64 -0.16 18.21
N LEU A 242 28.62 0.53 17.75
CA LEU A 242 27.71 1.31 18.59
C LEU A 242 26.73 0.46 19.41
N GLY A 243 26.69 -0.86 19.19
CA GLY A 243 25.80 -1.80 19.86
C GLY A 243 24.45 -1.96 19.21
N LEU A 244 24.26 -1.46 17.98
CA LEU A 244 23.06 -1.67 17.19
C LEU A 244 23.05 -3.09 16.61
N PRO A 245 21.86 -3.75 16.50
CA PRO A 245 21.77 -5.08 15.92
C PRO A 245 21.97 -5.02 14.40
N VAL A 246 23.09 -5.51 13.93
CA VAL A 246 23.40 -5.66 12.49
C VAL A 246 23.36 -7.13 12.13
N ASN A 247 22.78 -7.46 10.98
CA ASN A 247 22.78 -8.85 10.51
C ASN A 247 24.25 -9.26 10.20
N PRO A 248 24.75 -10.35 10.82
CA PRO A 248 26.16 -10.74 10.65
C PRO A 248 26.46 -11.33 9.26
N ASN A 249 25.45 -11.69 8.51
CA ASN A 249 25.57 -12.41 7.23
C ASN A 249 25.79 -11.48 6.02
N PHE A 250 26.15 -10.20 6.21
CA PHE A 250 26.50 -9.35 5.07
C PHE A 250 27.87 -9.70 4.49
N LYS A 251 28.07 -9.48 3.19
CA LYS A 251 29.30 -9.81 2.48
C LYS A 251 29.71 -8.73 1.48
N LEU A 252 30.98 -8.34 1.50
CA LEU A 252 31.57 -7.52 0.45
C LEU A 252 31.92 -8.41 -0.74
N CYS A 253 31.38 -8.10 -1.91
CA CYS A 253 31.58 -8.79 -3.17
C CYS A 253 32.28 -7.84 -4.16
N LYS A 254 33.46 -8.25 -4.67
CA LYS A 254 34.27 -7.44 -5.59
C LYS A 254 33.82 -7.52 -7.04
N THR A 255 32.95 -8.46 -7.37
CA THR A 255 32.42 -8.67 -8.72
C THR A 255 30.99 -9.16 -8.64
N ILE A 256 30.25 -8.99 -9.73
CA ILE A 256 28.88 -9.52 -9.83
C ILE A 256 28.81 -11.04 -9.70
N ASP A 257 29.84 -11.78 -10.16
CA ASP A 257 29.89 -13.24 -10.00
C ASP A 257 29.96 -13.64 -8.52
N LYS A 258 30.65 -12.85 -7.68
CA LYS A 258 30.68 -13.08 -6.22
C LYS A 258 29.34 -12.71 -5.56
N VAL A 259 28.56 -11.82 -6.14
CA VAL A 259 27.18 -11.58 -5.73
C VAL A 259 26.31 -12.80 -6.05
N VAL A 260 26.45 -13.37 -7.26
CA VAL A 260 25.74 -14.60 -7.67
C VAL A 260 26.08 -15.77 -6.72
N ASP A 261 27.37 -15.98 -6.41
CA ASP A 261 27.80 -17.02 -5.45
C ASP A 261 27.10 -16.87 -4.08
N TYR A 262 26.95 -15.60 -3.63
CA TYR A 262 26.29 -15.30 -2.34
C TYR A 262 24.79 -15.56 -2.40
N ILE A 263 24.13 -15.23 -3.51
CA ILE A 263 22.70 -15.48 -3.73
C ILE A 263 22.44 -16.99 -3.71
N MET A 264 23.19 -17.78 -4.51
CA MET A 264 23.01 -19.23 -4.59
C MET A 264 23.21 -19.92 -3.24
N TYR A 265 24.21 -19.47 -2.48
CA TYR A 265 24.42 -19.99 -1.13
C TYR A 265 23.20 -19.78 -0.22
N TRP A 266 22.61 -18.57 -0.21
CA TRP A 266 21.48 -18.28 0.67
C TRP A 266 20.15 -18.82 0.15
N GLU A 267 20.01 -19.05 -1.14
CA GLU A 267 18.86 -19.75 -1.71
C GLU A 267 18.74 -21.18 -1.14
N GLU A 268 19.89 -21.87 -0.95
CA GLU A 268 19.94 -23.19 -0.36
C GLU A 268 19.82 -23.19 1.18
N HIS A 269 20.39 -22.16 1.86
CA HIS A 269 20.53 -22.14 3.33
C HIS A 269 19.55 -21.20 4.04
N LYS A 270 18.61 -20.59 3.33
CA LYS A 270 17.63 -19.65 3.93
C LYS A 270 16.78 -20.27 5.04
N GLN A 271 16.53 -21.59 4.97
CA GLN A 271 15.73 -22.30 5.98
C GLN A 271 16.46 -22.45 7.33
N ASP A 272 17.78 -22.40 7.33
CA ASP A 272 18.61 -22.54 8.54
C ASP A 272 18.55 -21.28 9.43
N LEU A 273 18.03 -20.18 8.89
CA LEU A 273 17.92 -18.90 9.60
C LEU A 273 16.77 -18.92 10.61
N PRO A 274 16.96 -18.29 11.80
CA PRO A 274 15.90 -18.18 12.81
C PRO A 274 14.86 -17.08 12.48
N TYR A 275 14.93 -16.49 11.29
CA TYR A 275 14.02 -15.48 10.73
C TYR A 275 13.81 -15.73 9.24
N GLU A 276 12.78 -15.13 8.69
CA GLU A 276 12.48 -15.25 7.25
C GLU A 276 13.22 -14.20 6.45
N ILE A 277 13.63 -14.58 5.23
CA ILE A 277 14.19 -13.69 4.22
C ILE A 277 13.48 -13.94 2.88
N ASP A 278 13.22 -12.89 2.11
CA ASP A 278 12.56 -12.96 0.81
C ASP A 278 13.53 -12.71 -0.37
N GLY A 279 14.83 -12.56 -0.08
CA GLY A 279 15.84 -12.31 -1.10
C GLY A 279 17.16 -11.79 -0.53
N ILE A 280 17.91 -11.14 -1.41
CA ILE A 280 19.21 -10.50 -1.12
C ILE A 280 19.13 -9.04 -1.58
N VAL A 281 19.59 -8.13 -0.72
CA VAL A 281 19.79 -6.72 -1.11
C VAL A 281 21.23 -6.53 -1.57
N ILE A 282 21.41 -6.01 -2.76
CA ILE A 282 22.69 -5.71 -3.37
C ILE A 282 22.82 -4.19 -3.46
N LYS A 283 23.89 -3.62 -2.90
CA LYS A 283 24.16 -2.18 -2.89
C LYS A 283 25.58 -1.93 -3.39
N VAL A 284 25.78 -0.87 -4.16
CA VAL A 284 27.13 -0.36 -4.42
C VAL A 284 27.76 0.05 -3.09
N ASN A 285 28.98 -0.40 -2.81
CA ASN A 285 29.62 -0.21 -1.50
C ASN A 285 30.04 1.24 -1.23
N SER A 286 30.56 1.95 -2.23
CA SER A 286 31.05 3.34 -2.10
C SER A 286 29.90 4.34 -2.06
N TYR A 287 29.82 5.18 -1.03
CA TYR A 287 28.81 6.24 -0.93
C TYR A 287 29.01 7.35 -1.96
N LEU A 288 30.26 7.64 -2.33
CA LEU A 288 30.56 8.58 -3.40
C LEU A 288 29.95 8.11 -4.74
N LEU A 289 30.10 6.81 -5.06
CA LEU A 289 29.50 6.24 -6.27
C LEU A 289 27.96 6.18 -6.16
N GLN A 290 27.41 5.97 -4.97
CA GLN A 290 25.96 6.01 -4.78
C GLN A 290 25.38 7.40 -5.09
N GLU A 291 26.09 8.47 -4.70
CA GLU A 291 25.71 9.86 -5.02
C GLU A 291 25.80 10.14 -6.53
N GLU A 292 26.89 9.70 -7.17
CA GLU A 292 27.11 9.85 -8.61
C GLU A 292 26.01 9.14 -9.44
N ILE A 293 25.72 7.88 -9.11
CA ILE A 293 24.69 7.06 -9.78
C ILE A 293 23.28 7.60 -9.51
N GLY A 294 23.07 8.12 -8.30
CA GLY A 294 21.85 8.79 -7.88
C GLY A 294 20.65 7.86 -7.71
N SER A 295 19.47 8.48 -7.61
CA SER A 295 18.18 7.79 -7.35
C SER A 295 17.12 8.30 -8.31
N THR A 296 16.09 7.47 -8.51
CA THR A 296 14.80 7.88 -9.05
C THR A 296 13.92 8.42 -7.91
N GLN A 297 12.71 8.88 -8.21
CA GLN A 297 11.76 9.29 -7.17
C GLN A 297 11.37 8.11 -6.25
N LYS A 298 11.39 6.88 -6.74
CA LYS A 298 10.96 5.68 -6.01
C LYS A 298 12.11 4.85 -5.44
N SER A 299 13.20 4.69 -6.17
CA SER A 299 14.27 3.76 -5.81
C SER A 299 15.66 4.30 -6.12
N PRO A 300 16.68 3.93 -5.32
CA PRO A 300 18.06 4.19 -5.66
C PRO A 300 18.44 3.39 -6.91
N ARG A 301 19.27 3.99 -7.80
CA ARG A 301 19.79 3.29 -8.97
C ARG A 301 20.96 2.38 -8.61
N TRP A 302 21.64 2.67 -7.50
CA TRP A 302 22.83 1.97 -7.00
C TRP A 302 22.50 0.73 -6.12
N ALA A 303 21.22 0.40 -5.94
CA ALA A 303 20.81 -0.79 -5.19
C ALA A 303 19.65 -1.53 -5.88
N THR A 304 19.63 -2.83 -5.69
CA THR A 304 18.53 -3.71 -6.12
C THR A 304 18.29 -4.82 -5.10
N ALA A 305 17.09 -5.38 -5.09
CA ALA A 305 16.72 -6.55 -4.32
C ALA A 305 16.53 -7.75 -5.26
N TYR A 306 17.39 -8.75 -5.13
CA TYR A 306 17.18 -10.03 -5.78
C TYR A 306 16.18 -10.84 -4.96
N LYS A 307 15.04 -11.17 -5.56
CA LYS A 307 13.98 -11.98 -4.94
C LYS A 307 14.19 -13.44 -5.24
N PHE A 308 14.14 -14.28 -4.21
CA PHE A 308 14.18 -15.73 -4.40
C PHE A 308 12.96 -16.21 -5.19
N PRO A 309 13.10 -17.31 -5.95
CA PRO A 309 11.95 -17.96 -6.57
C PRO A 309 10.90 -18.36 -5.52
N GLU A 310 9.63 -18.10 -5.84
CA GLU A 310 8.50 -18.48 -5.00
C GLU A 310 8.43 -20.03 -4.91
N GLU A 311 8.14 -20.54 -3.71
CA GLU A 311 7.99 -21.98 -3.48
C GLU A 311 6.73 -22.49 -4.19
N GLU A 312 6.88 -23.48 -5.06
CA GLU A 312 5.79 -24.16 -5.75
C GLU A 312 5.65 -25.58 -5.23
N LEU A 313 4.48 -25.94 -4.69
CA LEU A 313 4.22 -27.28 -4.18
C LEU A 313 2.95 -27.86 -4.80
N ALA A 314 2.97 -29.18 -5.03
CA ALA A 314 1.79 -29.88 -5.54
C ALA A 314 0.89 -30.38 -4.41
N THR A 315 -0.41 -30.16 -4.55
CA THR A 315 -1.43 -30.66 -3.62
C THR A 315 -2.69 -31.06 -4.37
N LYS A 316 -3.56 -31.87 -3.73
CA LYS A 316 -4.80 -32.35 -4.34
C LYS A 316 -5.87 -31.27 -4.26
N LEU A 317 -6.51 -30.97 -5.40
CA LEU A 317 -7.73 -30.20 -5.48
C LEU A 317 -8.91 -31.05 -5.00
N LEU A 318 -9.56 -30.62 -3.94
CA LEU A 318 -10.71 -31.34 -3.34
C LEU A 318 -12.02 -30.85 -3.91
N ASP A 319 -12.18 -29.53 -4.08
CA ASP A 319 -13.40 -28.89 -4.55
C ASP A 319 -13.10 -27.48 -5.06
N ILE A 320 -14.08 -26.82 -5.67
CA ILE A 320 -14.03 -25.41 -6.07
C ILE A 320 -15.26 -24.70 -5.48
N GLU A 321 -15.00 -23.78 -4.55
CA GLU A 321 -16.00 -22.90 -3.98
C GLU A 321 -16.16 -21.64 -4.85
N LEU A 322 -17.38 -21.14 -4.98
CA LEU A 322 -17.66 -19.88 -5.68
C LEU A 322 -18.06 -18.81 -4.67
N SER A 323 -17.36 -17.70 -4.64
CA SER A 323 -17.70 -16.54 -3.81
C SER A 323 -18.28 -15.41 -4.65
N VAL A 324 -19.23 -14.66 -4.09
CA VAL A 324 -19.88 -13.52 -4.76
C VAL A 324 -19.39 -12.22 -4.10
N GLY A 325 -18.75 -11.38 -4.89
CA GLY A 325 -18.32 -10.06 -4.44
C GLY A 325 -19.43 -9.01 -4.43
N ARG A 326 -19.20 -7.83 -3.84
CA ARG A 326 -20.17 -6.72 -3.77
C ARG A 326 -20.69 -6.22 -5.12
N THR A 327 -19.90 -6.39 -6.16
CA THR A 327 -20.24 -6.01 -7.55
C THR A 327 -20.87 -7.15 -8.34
N GLY A 328 -21.21 -8.26 -7.66
CA GLY A 328 -21.75 -9.46 -8.29
C GLY A 328 -20.72 -10.36 -8.97
N ILE A 329 -19.43 -9.98 -9.00
CA ILE A 329 -18.36 -10.83 -9.55
C ILE A 329 -18.32 -12.14 -8.79
N ILE A 330 -18.31 -13.26 -9.52
CA ILE A 330 -18.19 -14.61 -8.97
C ILE A 330 -16.76 -15.07 -9.14
N THR A 331 -16.08 -15.26 -8.02
CA THR A 331 -14.67 -15.67 -7.97
C THR A 331 -14.58 -17.13 -7.54
N PRO A 332 -13.96 -18.01 -8.36
CA PRO A 332 -13.70 -19.39 -7.99
C PRO A 332 -12.48 -19.49 -7.08
N VAL A 333 -12.59 -20.32 -6.04
CA VAL A 333 -11.54 -20.59 -5.07
C VAL A 333 -11.36 -22.10 -4.95
N ALA A 334 -10.15 -22.60 -5.25
CA ALA A 334 -9.80 -23.99 -5.07
C ALA A 334 -9.77 -24.34 -3.59
N VAL A 335 -10.46 -25.41 -3.20
CA VAL A 335 -10.34 -26.06 -1.89
C VAL A 335 -9.32 -27.18 -2.03
N LEU A 336 -8.26 -27.12 -1.24
CA LEU A 336 -7.09 -27.96 -1.38
C LEU A 336 -6.91 -28.92 -0.20
N ASN A 337 -6.29 -30.05 -0.44
CA ASN A 337 -5.72 -30.80 0.66
C ASN A 337 -4.66 -29.91 1.33
N PRO A 338 -4.75 -29.66 2.66
CA PRO A 338 -3.85 -28.73 3.32
C PRO A 338 -2.39 -29.04 3.09
N ILE A 339 -1.62 -28.03 2.67
CA ILE A 339 -0.18 -28.13 2.42
C ILE A 339 0.54 -26.95 3.07
N ASN A 340 1.76 -27.16 3.55
CA ASN A 340 2.57 -26.10 4.12
C ASN A 340 3.44 -25.48 3.03
N ILE A 341 3.22 -24.17 2.76
CA ILE A 341 4.01 -23.39 1.81
C ILE A 341 4.57 -22.18 2.55
N SER A 342 5.90 -22.02 2.53
CA SER A 342 6.59 -20.89 3.19
C SER A 342 6.09 -20.66 4.63
N GLY A 343 6.08 -21.74 5.45
CA GLY A 343 5.76 -21.68 6.87
C GLY A 343 4.28 -21.51 7.23
N SER A 344 3.35 -21.47 6.28
CA SER A 344 1.92 -21.44 6.60
C SER A 344 1.10 -22.50 5.86
N THR A 345 0.05 -22.99 6.52
CA THR A 345 -0.84 -24.00 5.96
C THR A 345 -1.80 -23.38 4.95
N VAL A 346 -1.74 -23.83 3.70
CA VAL A 346 -2.60 -23.45 2.59
C VAL A 346 -3.65 -24.52 2.37
N SER A 347 -4.92 -24.18 2.53
CA SER A 347 -6.07 -25.03 2.26
C SER A 347 -7.00 -24.45 1.18
N LYS A 348 -6.78 -23.21 0.77
CA LYS A 348 -7.53 -22.53 -0.29
C LYS A 348 -6.58 -21.76 -1.20
N ALA A 349 -6.85 -21.72 -2.51
CA ALA A 349 -6.07 -20.97 -3.47
C ALA A 349 -6.99 -20.30 -4.52
N SER A 350 -6.61 -19.12 -4.99
CA SER A 350 -7.36 -18.42 -6.03
C SER A 350 -7.27 -19.13 -7.37
N LEU A 351 -8.38 -19.17 -8.07
CA LEU A 351 -8.49 -19.57 -9.48
C LEU A 351 -8.85 -18.38 -10.38
N HIS A 352 -8.79 -17.18 -9.82
CA HIS A 352 -9.04 -15.90 -10.48
C HIS A 352 -10.42 -15.79 -11.13
N ASN A 353 -10.67 -16.48 -12.25
CA ASN A 353 -11.90 -16.40 -13.04
C ASN A 353 -12.16 -17.71 -13.82
N LYS A 354 -13.24 -17.70 -14.60
CA LYS A 354 -13.63 -18.83 -15.44
C LYS A 354 -12.56 -19.15 -16.52
N ASP A 355 -11.96 -18.14 -17.12
CA ASP A 355 -11.01 -18.33 -18.21
C ASP A 355 -9.77 -19.10 -17.74
N ILE A 356 -9.27 -18.83 -16.55
CA ILE A 356 -8.16 -19.58 -15.93
C ILE A 356 -8.55 -21.03 -15.63
N ILE A 357 -9.78 -21.28 -15.19
CA ILE A 357 -10.28 -22.66 -14.99
C ILE A 357 -10.29 -23.41 -16.33
N ASP A 358 -10.77 -22.77 -17.37
CA ASP A 358 -10.87 -23.36 -18.72
C ASP A 358 -9.48 -23.56 -19.35
N GLU A 359 -8.54 -22.59 -19.15
CA GLU A 359 -7.16 -22.65 -19.62
C GLU A 359 -6.35 -23.76 -18.95
N LEU A 360 -6.49 -23.89 -17.63
CA LEU A 360 -5.82 -24.94 -16.84
C LEU A 360 -6.50 -26.31 -17.00
N ASP A 361 -7.62 -26.40 -17.69
CA ASP A 361 -8.39 -27.62 -17.88
C ASP A 361 -8.62 -28.40 -16.56
N ILE A 362 -9.10 -27.69 -15.53
CA ILE A 362 -9.16 -28.20 -14.15
C ILE A 362 -10.23 -29.28 -13.98
N HIS A 363 -9.88 -30.39 -13.33
CA HIS A 363 -10.78 -31.44 -12.90
C HIS A 363 -10.75 -31.55 -11.37
N ILE A 364 -11.91 -31.83 -10.75
CA ILE A 364 -11.95 -32.11 -9.31
C ILE A 364 -11.16 -33.41 -9.04
N GLY A 365 -10.26 -33.33 -8.08
CA GLY A 365 -9.36 -34.43 -7.74
C GLY A 365 -7.98 -34.35 -8.38
N ASP A 366 -7.73 -33.39 -9.26
CA ASP A 366 -6.42 -33.14 -9.87
C ASP A 366 -5.34 -32.85 -8.81
N MET A 367 -4.12 -33.22 -9.11
CA MET A 367 -2.94 -32.64 -8.44
C MET A 367 -2.64 -31.30 -9.08
N VAL A 368 -2.69 -30.24 -8.27
CA VAL A 368 -2.44 -28.87 -8.71
C VAL A 368 -1.20 -28.30 -8.05
N VAL A 369 -0.41 -27.57 -8.80
CA VAL A 369 0.74 -26.83 -8.26
C VAL A 369 0.23 -25.48 -7.77
N VAL A 370 0.56 -25.19 -6.53
CA VAL A 370 0.16 -23.97 -5.83
C VAL A 370 1.40 -23.21 -5.42
N LYS A 371 1.36 -21.90 -5.55
CA LYS A 371 2.34 -20.98 -4.99
C LYS A 371 1.65 -19.86 -4.24
N LYS A 372 2.37 -19.23 -3.32
CA LYS A 372 1.90 -18.03 -2.66
C LYS A 372 2.32 -16.79 -3.44
N ALA A 373 1.35 -16.09 -3.94
CA ALA A 373 1.53 -14.81 -4.54
C ALA A 373 1.98 -13.78 -3.48
N GLY A 374 3.21 -13.24 -3.63
CA GLY A 374 3.79 -12.31 -2.65
C GLY A 374 4.00 -12.91 -1.26
N GLU A 375 4.20 -14.22 -1.19
CA GLU A 375 4.30 -15.00 0.06
C GLU A 375 3.01 -15.02 0.90
N ILE A 376 1.91 -14.44 0.43
CA ILE A 376 0.66 -14.28 1.18
C ILE A 376 -0.52 -14.98 0.52
N ILE A 377 -0.87 -14.67 -0.74
CA ILE A 377 -2.08 -15.20 -1.39
C ILE A 377 -1.77 -16.45 -2.20
N PRO A 378 -2.32 -17.61 -1.80
CA PRO A 378 -2.17 -18.82 -2.59
C PRO A 378 -2.94 -18.73 -3.93
N LYS A 379 -2.29 -19.15 -5.02
CA LYS A 379 -2.92 -19.34 -6.32
C LYS A 379 -2.54 -20.67 -6.95
N VAL A 380 -3.43 -21.22 -7.74
CA VAL A 380 -3.15 -22.38 -8.58
C VAL A 380 -2.38 -21.90 -9.83
N VAL A 381 -1.24 -22.52 -10.11
CA VAL A 381 -0.36 -22.15 -11.23
C VAL A 381 -0.57 -23.06 -12.42
N ARG A 382 -0.66 -24.36 -12.17
CA ARG A 382 -0.84 -25.39 -13.19
C ARG A 382 -1.40 -26.68 -12.62
N VAL A 383 -1.93 -27.52 -13.47
CA VAL A 383 -2.31 -28.90 -13.17
C VAL A 383 -1.12 -29.82 -13.48
N VAL A 384 -0.98 -30.91 -12.72
CA VAL A 384 -0.03 -32.00 -12.98
C VAL A 384 -0.78 -33.10 -13.74
N GLU A 385 -0.88 -32.94 -15.07
CA GLU A 385 -1.72 -33.80 -15.91
C GLU A 385 -1.32 -35.27 -15.86
N GLU A 386 -0.02 -35.57 -15.63
CA GLU A 386 0.51 -36.92 -15.53
C GLU A 386 -0.07 -37.70 -14.32
N LEU A 387 -0.57 -36.99 -13.33
CA LEU A 387 -1.17 -37.56 -12.12
C LEU A 387 -2.70 -37.55 -12.16
N ARG A 388 -3.31 -37.09 -13.26
CA ARG A 388 -4.77 -37.04 -13.43
C ARG A 388 -5.36 -38.42 -13.51
N LEU A 389 -6.46 -38.62 -12.80
CA LEU A 389 -7.20 -39.89 -12.83
C LEU A 389 -7.96 -40.03 -14.16
N ALA A 390 -7.91 -41.21 -14.78
CA ALA A 390 -8.51 -41.46 -16.10
C ALA A 390 -10.03 -41.20 -16.19
N ASN A 391 -10.73 -41.23 -15.07
CA ASN A 391 -12.18 -41.02 -14.97
C ASN A 391 -12.54 -39.67 -14.30
N SER A 392 -11.62 -38.71 -14.19
CA SER A 392 -11.91 -37.40 -13.65
C SER A 392 -12.75 -36.58 -14.64
N GLU A 393 -13.72 -35.83 -14.14
CA GLU A 393 -14.54 -34.95 -14.97
C GLU A 393 -14.05 -33.52 -14.89
N LYS A 394 -14.04 -32.85 -16.07
CA LYS A 394 -13.70 -31.43 -16.14
C LYS A 394 -14.67 -30.60 -15.32
N TYR A 395 -14.13 -29.69 -14.51
CA TYR A 395 -14.96 -28.74 -13.78
C TYR A 395 -15.55 -27.70 -14.73
N ILE A 396 -16.86 -27.57 -14.71
CA ILE A 396 -17.58 -26.55 -15.49
C ILE A 396 -18.18 -25.54 -14.50
N MET A 397 -17.76 -24.27 -14.62
CA MET A 397 -18.30 -23.22 -13.77
C MET A 397 -19.81 -23.05 -14.00
N PRO A 398 -20.65 -23.14 -12.95
CA PRO A 398 -22.10 -23.02 -13.09
C PRO A 398 -22.54 -21.66 -13.65
N ASN A 399 -23.59 -21.66 -14.49
CA ASN A 399 -24.19 -20.44 -15.02
C ASN A 399 -25.26 -19.84 -14.09
N ILE A 400 -25.19 -20.18 -12.79
CA ILE A 400 -26.10 -19.70 -11.75
C ILE A 400 -25.30 -19.13 -10.58
N CYS A 401 -25.85 -18.13 -9.92
CA CYS A 401 -25.25 -17.54 -8.74
C CYS A 401 -25.32 -18.49 -7.54
N PRO A 402 -24.24 -18.76 -6.82
CA PRO A 402 -24.24 -19.68 -5.69
C PRO A 402 -25.06 -19.18 -4.49
N SER A 403 -25.41 -17.89 -4.44
CA SER A 403 -26.12 -17.27 -3.32
C SER A 403 -27.64 -17.10 -3.59
N CYS A 404 -28.03 -16.72 -4.80
CA CYS A 404 -29.40 -16.39 -5.12
C CYS A 404 -30.02 -17.19 -6.30
N GLU A 405 -29.25 -18.15 -6.86
CA GLU A 405 -29.64 -19.03 -7.96
C GLU A 405 -30.02 -18.32 -9.27
N SER A 406 -29.93 -17.00 -9.34
CA SER A 406 -30.17 -16.25 -10.56
C SER A 406 -29.13 -16.57 -11.62
N LYS A 407 -29.52 -16.51 -12.90
CA LYS A 407 -28.57 -16.68 -14.02
C LYS A 407 -27.44 -15.65 -13.93
N THR A 408 -26.23 -16.13 -14.18
CA THR A 408 -25.04 -15.28 -14.25
C THR A 408 -24.82 -14.77 -15.66
N PHE A 409 -24.08 -13.70 -15.78
CA PHE A 409 -23.76 -13.04 -17.04
C PHE A 409 -22.25 -12.79 -17.15
N THR A 410 -21.70 -13.07 -18.33
CA THR A 410 -20.32 -12.70 -18.68
C THR A 410 -20.40 -11.82 -19.92
N LYS A 411 -19.90 -10.59 -19.82
CA LYS A 411 -19.85 -9.67 -20.97
C LYS A 411 -18.74 -10.15 -21.91
N GLU A 412 -18.98 -10.08 -23.20
CA GLU A 412 -17.97 -10.45 -24.20
C GLU A 412 -16.71 -9.60 -24.05
N GLY A 413 -15.55 -10.27 -23.97
CA GLY A 413 -14.25 -9.62 -23.69
C GLY A 413 -13.99 -9.26 -22.23
N ASP A 414 -14.90 -9.58 -21.29
CA ASP A 414 -14.70 -9.39 -19.85
C ASP A 414 -14.42 -10.75 -19.19
N PRO A 415 -13.32 -10.93 -18.47
CA PRO A 415 -12.98 -12.19 -17.83
C PRO A 415 -13.87 -12.55 -16.64
N PHE A 416 -14.77 -11.64 -16.21
CA PHE A 416 -15.55 -11.81 -14.98
C PHE A 416 -16.98 -12.23 -15.26
N THR A 417 -17.39 -13.33 -14.64
CA THR A 417 -18.80 -13.76 -14.55
C THR A 417 -19.48 -13.04 -13.39
N ARG A 418 -20.68 -12.48 -13.60
CA ARG A 418 -21.40 -11.68 -12.62
C ARG A 418 -22.82 -12.16 -12.37
N CYS A 419 -23.25 -12.06 -11.12
CA CYS A 419 -24.67 -12.07 -10.76
C CYS A 419 -25.24 -10.66 -10.91
N LEU A 420 -26.26 -10.49 -11.74
CA LEU A 420 -26.91 -9.20 -11.98
C LEU A 420 -28.13 -8.96 -11.07
N ASN A 421 -28.46 -9.90 -10.19
CA ASN A 421 -29.59 -9.74 -9.27
C ASN A 421 -29.23 -8.72 -8.16
N SER A 422 -29.93 -7.58 -8.14
CA SER A 422 -29.76 -6.52 -7.13
C SER A 422 -30.08 -6.98 -5.71
N ASP A 423 -30.96 -7.98 -5.58
CA ASP A 423 -31.42 -8.54 -4.30
C ASP A 423 -30.63 -9.78 -3.87
N CYS A 424 -29.49 -10.02 -4.50
CA CYS A 424 -28.61 -11.12 -4.12
C CYS A 424 -28.11 -10.94 -2.67
N PRO A 425 -28.38 -11.91 -1.77
CA PRO A 425 -28.02 -11.80 -0.36
C PRO A 425 -26.54 -11.49 -0.14
N GLU A 426 -25.66 -12.24 -0.79
CA GLU A 426 -24.21 -12.04 -0.62
C GLU A 426 -23.76 -10.67 -1.14
N GLN A 427 -24.29 -10.17 -2.26
CA GLN A 427 -23.98 -8.82 -2.72
C GLN A 427 -24.40 -7.76 -1.71
N ASN A 428 -25.59 -7.89 -1.12
CA ASN A 428 -26.10 -6.92 -0.16
C ASN A 428 -25.28 -6.96 1.14
N ILE A 429 -24.95 -8.13 1.65
CA ILE A 429 -24.02 -8.28 2.80
C ILE A 429 -22.69 -7.58 2.50
N ARG A 430 -22.06 -7.84 1.34
CA ARG A 430 -20.78 -7.22 0.97
C ARG A 430 -20.87 -5.71 0.74
N LYS A 431 -22.01 -5.21 0.24
CA LYS A 431 -22.25 -3.75 0.12
C LYS A 431 -22.34 -3.10 1.50
N ILE A 432 -23.05 -3.72 2.45
CA ILE A 432 -23.18 -3.22 3.82
C ILE A 432 -21.80 -3.23 4.53
N ILE A 433 -21.05 -4.32 4.40
CA ILE A 433 -19.67 -4.42 4.95
C ILE A 433 -18.78 -3.31 4.37
N HIS A 434 -18.81 -3.10 3.05
CA HIS A 434 -18.04 -2.01 2.43
C HIS A 434 -18.45 -0.64 2.95
N PHE A 435 -19.76 -0.36 3.04
CA PHE A 435 -20.31 0.90 3.51
C PHE A 435 -19.88 1.19 4.97
N ALA A 436 -19.89 0.15 5.81
CA ALA A 436 -19.50 0.24 7.21
C ALA A 436 -17.98 0.24 7.43
N SER A 437 -17.19 -0.12 6.43
CA SER A 437 -15.74 -0.31 6.55
C SER A 437 -15.05 0.96 7.07
N ARG A 438 -13.89 0.76 7.72
CA ARG A 438 -13.05 1.82 8.26
C ARG A 438 -12.72 2.93 7.25
N GLU A 439 -12.52 2.55 6.01
CA GLU A 439 -12.17 3.47 4.93
C GLU A 439 -13.35 4.24 4.35
N ALA A 440 -14.55 3.70 4.51
CA ALA A 440 -15.81 4.33 4.13
C ALA A 440 -16.36 5.13 5.32
N LEU A 441 -17.40 4.67 5.99
CA LEU A 441 -18.04 5.42 7.07
C LEU A 441 -17.53 5.08 8.47
N ASN A 442 -16.61 4.11 8.60
CA ASN A 442 -16.00 3.69 9.86
C ASN A 442 -17.02 3.40 10.97
N ILE A 443 -17.98 2.52 10.71
CA ILE A 443 -18.98 2.16 11.72
C ILE A 443 -18.39 1.08 12.63
N GLU A 444 -17.83 1.51 13.74
CA GLU A 444 -17.21 0.61 14.72
C GLU A 444 -18.23 -0.37 15.31
N GLY A 445 -17.83 -1.61 15.50
CA GLY A 445 -18.68 -2.68 15.99
C GLY A 445 -19.52 -3.38 14.91
N LEU A 446 -19.55 -2.88 13.66
CA LEU A 446 -20.28 -3.47 12.54
C LEU A 446 -19.35 -4.28 11.62
N GLY A 447 -18.68 -5.30 12.16
CA GLY A 447 -17.84 -6.21 11.39
C GLY A 447 -18.62 -7.24 10.58
N ASP A 448 -17.92 -7.98 9.69
CA ASP A 448 -18.51 -8.96 8.75
C ASP A 448 -19.47 -9.94 9.43
N LYS A 449 -19.11 -10.49 10.59
CA LYS A 449 -19.94 -11.44 11.34
C LYS A 449 -21.24 -10.81 11.86
N VAL A 450 -21.16 -9.57 12.34
CA VAL A 450 -22.33 -8.84 12.84
C VAL A 450 -23.27 -8.53 11.69
N VAL A 451 -22.75 -8.04 10.56
CA VAL A 451 -23.56 -7.78 9.36
C VAL A 451 -24.25 -9.06 8.87
N ALA A 452 -23.51 -10.17 8.78
CA ALA A 452 -24.08 -11.46 8.37
C ALA A 452 -25.22 -11.90 9.32
N THR A 453 -25.00 -11.83 10.64
CA THR A 453 -26.01 -12.17 11.65
C THR A 453 -27.25 -11.28 11.54
N LEU A 454 -27.09 -9.97 11.39
CA LEU A 454 -28.22 -9.04 11.23
C LEU A 454 -29.01 -9.33 9.96
N TYR A 455 -28.30 -9.66 8.87
CA TYR A 455 -28.92 -10.01 7.59
C TYR A 455 -29.70 -11.34 7.68
N GLU A 456 -29.09 -12.39 8.22
CA GLU A 456 -29.70 -13.71 8.43
C GLU A 456 -30.96 -13.65 9.31
N LYS A 457 -30.94 -12.79 10.35
CA LYS A 457 -32.09 -12.57 11.23
C LYS A 457 -33.17 -11.66 10.60
N GLY A 458 -32.95 -11.14 9.39
CA GLY A 458 -33.85 -10.23 8.69
C GLY A 458 -34.00 -8.86 9.35
N ILE A 459 -33.05 -8.48 10.21
CA ILE A 459 -33.03 -7.16 10.86
C ILE A 459 -32.58 -6.08 9.85
N ILE A 460 -31.67 -6.41 8.95
CA ILE A 460 -31.26 -5.58 7.82
C ILE A 460 -31.38 -6.37 6.52
N LYS A 461 -31.70 -5.68 5.43
CA LYS A 461 -31.68 -6.21 4.05
C LYS A 461 -30.86 -5.32 3.13
N HIS A 462 -30.92 -4.02 3.37
CA HIS A 462 -30.24 -3.01 2.59
C HIS A 462 -29.41 -2.10 3.51
N THR A 463 -28.47 -1.37 2.94
CA THR A 463 -27.56 -0.49 3.68
C THR A 463 -28.30 0.58 4.49
N ILE A 464 -29.43 1.09 3.97
CA ILE A 464 -30.20 2.13 4.65
C ILE A 464 -30.84 1.64 5.96
N ASP A 465 -31.10 0.35 6.10
CA ASP A 465 -31.71 -0.23 7.30
C ASP A 465 -30.82 -0.07 8.54
N LEU A 466 -29.52 0.18 8.35
CA LEU A 466 -28.59 0.46 9.43
C LEU A 466 -29.02 1.67 10.27
N PHE A 467 -29.66 2.65 9.68
CA PHE A 467 -30.08 3.89 10.33
C PHE A 467 -31.44 3.80 11.03
N SER A 468 -32.08 2.62 11.00
CA SER A 468 -33.38 2.34 11.61
C SER A 468 -33.34 1.12 12.56
N LEU A 469 -32.17 0.75 13.07
CA LEU A 469 -32.00 -0.42 13.92
C LEU A 469 -32.71 -0.25 15.26
N ASP A 470 -33.48 -1.29 15.67
CA ASP A 470 -34.15 -1.33 16.97
C ASP A 470 -33.21 -1.92 18.04
N ARG A 471 -32.88 -1.11 19.06
CA ARG A 471 -32.04 -1.48 20.19
C ARG A 471 -32.47 -2.81 20.84
N ASN A 472 -33.80 -2.99 21.03
CA ASN A 472 -34.31 -4.17 21.73
C ASN A 472 -34.00 -5.45 20.95
N LYS A 473 -34.15 -5.41 19.62
CA LYS A 473 -33.80 -6.55 18.76
C LYS A 473 -32.31 -6.86 18.74
N LEU A 474 -31.47 -5.84 18.88
CA LEU A 474 -30.01 -6.03 18.89
C LEU A 474 -29.52 -6.68 20.18
N VAL A 475 -30.09 -6.32 21.34
CA VAL A 475 -29.72 -6.90 22.65
C VAL A 475 -30.08 -8.39 22.73
N GLU A 476 -31.09 -8.84 21.97
CA GLU A 476 -31.47 -10.26 21.90
C GLU A 476 -30.49 -11.13 21.10
N LEU A 477 -29.53 -10.50 20.39
CA LEU A 477 -28.54 -11.23 19.60
C LEU A 477 -27.44 -11.80 20.49
N GLU A 478 -27.00 -13.00 20.16
CA GLU A 478 -25.90 -13.66 20.88
C GLU A 478 -24.63 -12.79 20.80
N ARG A 479 -23.96 -12.59 21.93
CA ARG A 479 -22.74 -11.76 22.09
C ARG A 479 -22.92 -10.26 21.88
N MET A 480 -24.14 -9.75 21.86
CA MET A 480 -24.48 -8.34 21.76
C MET A 480 -25.07 -7.85 23.09
N GLY A 481 -24.20 -7.52 24.06
CA GLY A 481 -24.65 -6.93 25.33
C GLY A 481 -25.00 -5.44 25.20
N ASP A 482 -25.72 -4.88 26.18
CA ASP A 482 -26.21 -3.48 26.21
C ASP A 482 -25.16 -2.47 25.78
N LYS A 483 -23.94 -2.53 26.37
CA LYS A 483 -22.84 -1.60 26.04
C LYS A 483 -22.40 -1.72 24.58
N SER A 484 -22.35 -2.93 24.03
CA SER A 484 -21.93 -3.14 22.62
C SER A 484 -22.98 -2.60 21.67
N VAL A 485 -24.27 -2.79 22.01
CA VAL A 485 -25.39 -2.25 21.21
C VAL A 485 -25.37 -0.72 21.24
N ASP A 486 -25.22 -0.11 22.42
CA ASP A 486 -25.18 1.33 22.56
C ASP A 486 -23.97 1.94 21.80
N ASN A 487 -22.81 1.31 21.84
CA ASN A 487 -21.63 1.72 21.08
C ASN A 487 -21.89 1.62 19.55
N LEU A 488 -22.50 0.53 19.08
CA LEU A 488 -22.83 0.35 17.67
C LEU A 488 -23.82 1.43 17.18
N LEU A 489 -24.91 1.67 17.92
CA LEU A 489 -25.89 2.69 17.55
C LEU A 489 -25.28 4.09 17.55
N ASN A 490 -24.41 4.41 18.49
CA ASN A 490 -23.66 5.67 18.52
C ASN A 490 -22.71 5.78 17.32
N ALA A 491 -22.01 4.69 16.96
CA ALA A 491 -21.12 4.66 15.80
C ALA A 491 -21.88 4.89 14.48
N ILE A 492 -23.09 4.31 14.36
CA ILE A 492 -23.98 4.53 13.20
C ILE A 492 -24.42 6.00 13.14
N GLU A 493 -24.85 6.59 14.25
CA GLU A 493 -25.26 8.00 14.26
C GLU A 493 -24.10 8.94 13.94
N ASN A 494 -22.93 8.71 14.54
CA ASN A 494 -21.72 9.48 14.27
C ASN A 494 -21.26 9.36 12.79
N SER A 495 -21.55 8.23 12.14
CA SER A 495 -21.16 8.02 10.75
C SER A 495 -21.82 8.99 9.77
N LYS A 496 -22.95 9.62 10.15
CA LYS A 496 -23.63 10.67 9.37
C LYS A 496 -22.79 11.94 9.21
N GLN A 497 -21.80 12.15 10.10
CA GLN A 497 -20.91 13.31 10.08
C GLN A 497 -19.65 13.11 9.22
N ASN A 498 -19.54 11.98 8.52
CA ASN A 498 -18.40 11.74 7.64
C ASN A 498 -18.37 12.74 6.49
N SER A 499 -17.17 13.03 5.99
CA SER A 499 -16.95 13.91 4.85
C SER A 499 -17.53 13.34 3.55
N LEU A 500 -17.86 14.21 2.60
CA LEU A 500 -18.50 13.82 1.34
C LEU A 500 -17.67 12.81 0.52
N ASP A 501 -16.35 12.93 0.53
CA ASP A 501 -15.46 11.99 -0.16
C ASP A 501 -15.58 10.56 0.38
N LYS A 502 -15.71 10.41 1.71
CA LYS A 502 -15.96 9.11 2.35
C LYS A 502 -17.36 8.57 2.02
N VAL A 503 -18.37 9.44 2.00
CA VAL A 503 -19.72 9.05 1.62
C VAL A 503 -19.77 8.58 0.16
N ILE A 504 -19.17 9.32 -0.78
CA ILE A 504 -19.09 8.89 -2.19
C ILE A 504 -18.35 7.56 -2.32
N PHE A 505 -17.24 7.37 -1.60
CA PHE A 505 -16.54 6.09 -1.58
C PHE A 505 -17.41 4.96 -1.00
N ALA A 506 -18.18 5.25 0.05
CA ALA A 506 -19.08 4.29 0.70
C ALA A 506 -20.22 3.80 -0.20
N LEU A 507 -20.66 4.61 -1.20
CA LEU A 507 -21.63 4.17 -2.21
C LEU A 507 -21.15 2.95 -2.99
N GLY A 508 -19.85 2.69 -3.03
CA GLY A 508 -19.26 1.50 -3.64
C GLY A 508 -19.36 1.45 -5.16
N ILE A 509 -19.43 2.61 -5.82
CA ILE A 509 -19.48 2.75 -7.27
C ILE A 509 -18.26 2.07 -7.90
N LEU A 510 -18.47 1.30 -8.96
CA LEU A 510 -17.39 0.61 -9.66
C LEU A 510 -16.37 1.64 -10.21
N ASN A 511 -15.08 1.34 -10.09
CA ASN A 511 -13.97 2.22 -10.49
C ASN A 511 -13.85 3.55 -9.72
N VAL A 512 -14.66 3.78 -8.67
CA VAL A 512 -14.54 4.95 -7.80
C VAL A 512 -13.84 4.54 -6.51
N GLY A 513 -12.53 4.83 -6.44
CA GLY A 513 -11.72 4.67 -5.23
C GLY A 513 -11.69 5.96 -4.40
N LYS A 514 -10.95 5.97 -3.28
CA LYS A 514 -10.82 7.12 -2.38
C LYS A 514 -10.38 8.40 -3.11
N LYS A 515 -9.40 8.31 -4.03
CA LYS A 515 -8.91 9.46 -4.78
C LYS A 515 -10.00 10.06 -5.66
N ALA A 516 -10.69 9.22 -6.43
CA ALA A 516 -11.82 9.66 -7.25
C ALA A 516 -12.94 10.25 -6.38
N GLY A 517 -13.25 9.61 -5.23
CA GLY A 517 -14.22 10.14 -4.26
C GLY A 517 -13.88 11.55 -3.78
N LYS A 518 -12.60 11.83 -3.51
CA LYS A 518 -12.13 13.16 -3.12
C LYS A 518 -12.31 14.20 -4.25
N ILE A 519 -11.89 13.86 -5.48
CA ILE A 519 -12.04 14.73 -6.64
C ILE A 519 -13.52 15.05 -6.89
N LEU A 520 -14.40 14.04 -6.81
CA LEU A 520 -15.84 14.22 -6.97
C LEU A 520 -16.44 15.08 -5.86
N ALA A 521 -16.01 14.88 -4.61
CA ALA A 521 -16.44 15.71 -3.49
C ALA A 521 -15.99 17.17 -3.63
N GLU A 522 -14.77 17.38 -4.10
CA GLU A 522 -14.23 18.72 -4.38
C GLU A 522 -15.01 19.45 -5.48
N TYR A 523 -15.50 18.75 -6.47
CA TYR A 523 -16.25 19.33 -7.58
C TYR A 523 -17.74 19.55 -7.24
N TYR A 524 -18.44 18.48 -6.84
CA TYR A 524 -19.90 18.52 -6.64
C TYR A 524 -20.35 19.12 -5.32
N LYS A 525 -19.49 19.18 -4.31
CA LYS A 525 -19.71 19.81 -2.98
C LYS A 525 -20.73 19.12 -2.07
N ASN A 526 -21.72 18.43 -2.60
CA ASN A 526 -22.72 17.66 -1.85
C ASN A 526 -23.33 16.53 -2.68
N LEU A 527 -24.05 15.61 -2.04
CA LEU A 527 -24.69 14.47 -2.71
C LEU A 527 -25.78 14.88 -3.70
N THR A 528 -26.51 15.96 -3.41
CA THR A 528 -27.60 16.45 -4.28
C THR A 528 -27.07 16.91 -5.64
N ASN A 529 -25.88 17.53 -5.67
CA ASN A 529 -25.23 17.89 -6.93
C ASN A 529 -24.62 16.66 -7.60
N PHE A 530 -23.96 15.81 -6.82
CA PHE A 530 -23.33 14.59 -7.34
C PHE A 530 -24.36 13.64 -8.00
N SER A 531 -25.57 13.56 -7.46
CA SER A 531 -26.63 12.71 -8.03
C SER A 531 -27.07 13.12 -9.45
N LYS A 532 -26.65 14.28 -9.94
CA LYS A 532 -26.97 14.83 -11.27
C LYS A 532 -25.76 14.80 -12.22
N ALA A 533 -24.67 14.17 -11.85
CA ALA A 533 -23.44 14.14 -12.64
C ALA A 533 -23.66 13.57 -14.04
N THR A 534 -23.04 14.19 -15.03
CA THR A 534 -23.07 13.75 -16.44
C THR A 534 -21.68 13.27 -16.89
N VAL A 535 -21.64 12.46 -17.94
CA VAL A 535 -20.35 11.95 -18.49
C VAL A 535 -19.44 13.11 -18.91
N ASP A 536 -20.00 14.12 -19.58
CA ASP A 536 -19.23 15.25 -20.10
C ASP A 536 -18.57 16.04 -18.96
N GLU A 537 -19.32 16.36 -17.89
CA GLU A 537 -18.78 17.04 -16.71
C GLU A 537 -17.69 16.21 -16.01
N LEU A 538 -17.89 14.90 -15.90
CA LEU A 538 -16.95 13.99 -15.24
C LEU A 538 -15.64 13.88 -16.01
N LEU A 539 -15.66 13.92 -17.34
CA LEU A 539 -14.47 13.89 -18.18
C LEU A 539 -13.61 15.16 -18.11
N GLU A 540 -14.16 16.28 -17.64
CA GLU A 540 -13.40 17.51 -17.38
C GLU A 540 -12.57 17.43 -16.09
N LEU A 541 -12.87 16.44 -15.22
CA LEU A 541 -12.18 16.30 -13.94
C LEU A 541 -10.83 15.56 -14.11
N PRO A 542 -9.78 16.01 -13.39
CA PRO A 542 -8.49 15.33 -13.43
C PRO A 542 -8.64 13.90 -12.90
N ASP A 543 -7.94 12.94 -13.50
CA ASP A 543 -7.90 11.52 -13.11
C ASP A 543 -9.25 10.78 -13.21
N ILE A 544 -10.28 11.36 -13.81
CA ILE A 544 -11.55 10.69 -14.14
C ILE A 544 -11.56 10.38 -15.63
N GLY A 545 -11.29 9.10 -15.97
CA GLY A 545 -11.37 8.61 -17.35
C GLY A 545 -12.77 8.13 -17.74
N LEU A 546 -12.97 7.85 -19.04
CA LEU A 546 -14.27 7.43 -19.60
C LEU A 546 -14.90 6.26 -18.85
N ILE A 547 -14.12 5.21 -18.52
CA ILE A 547 -14.62 4.01 -17.82
C ILE A 547 -15.17 4.38 -16.42
N THR A 548 -14.52 5.30 -15.73
CA THR A 548 -14.98 5.76 -14.40
C THR A 548 -16.20 6.64 -14.52
N ALA A 549 -16.21 7.57 -15.51
CA ALA A 549 -17.35 8.44 -15.78
C ALA A 549 -18.62 7.65 -16.14
N GLU A 550 -18.49 6.69 -17.05
CA GLU A 550 -19.58 5.76 -17.40
C GLU A 550 -20.08 4.95 -16.18
N SER A 551 -19.16 4.42 -15.37
CA SER A 551 -19.53 3.68 -14.16
C SER A 551 -20.32 4.53 -13.15
N ILE A 552 -19.99 5.82 -13.03
CA ILE A 552 -20.70 6.76 -12.16
C ILE A 552 -22.10 7.03 -12.72
N VAL A 553 -22.20 7.36 -14.00
CA VAL A 553 -23.51 7.67 -14.63
C VAL A 553 -24.41 6.44 -14.66
N ASP A 554 -23.88 5.26 -14.96
CA ASP A 554 -24.62 3.99 -14.87
C ASP A 554 -25.17 3.75 -13.47
N TYR A 555 -24.36 4.01 -12.43
CA TYR A 555 -24.80 3.90 -11.05
C TYR A 555 -25.92 4.90 -10.72
N LEU A 556 -25.80 6.14 -11.13
CA LEU A 556 -26.78 7.20 -10.89
C LEU A 556 -28.04 7.05 -11.75
N SER A 557 -27.98 6.37 -12.89
CA SER A 557 -29.13 6.07 -13.75
C SER A 557 -30.01 4.94 -13.22
N ASN A 558 -29.52 4.19 -12.20
CA ASN A 558 -30.31 3.13 -11.59
C ASN A 558 -31.24 3.69 -10.50
N ASP A 559 -32.56 3.50 -10.66
CA ASP A 559 -33.58 4.06 -9.75
C ASP A 559 -33.37 3.64 -8.28
N ASN A 560 -32.90 2.41 -8.03
CA ASN A 560 -32.65 1.93 -6.66
C ASN A 560 -31.46 2.64 -6.02
N ASN A 561 -30.38 2.89 -6.78
CA ASN A 561 -29.22 3.61 -6.30
C ASN A 561 -29.54 5.09 -6.07
N LEU A 562 -30.30 5.70 -6.98
CA LEU A 562 -30.71 7.09 -6.84
C LEU A 562 -31.65 7.27 -5.64
N ARG A 563 -32.56 6.31 -5.42
CA ARG A 563 -33.40 6.28 -4.21
C ARG A 563 -32.54 6.17 -2.95
N PHE A 564 -31.55 5.31 -2.92
CA PHE A 564 -30.64 5.16 -1.80
C PHE A 564 -29.89 6.47 -1.48
N ILE A 565 -29.38 7.17 -2.51
CA ILE A 565 -28.77 8.50 -2.32
C ILE A 565 -29.75 9.49 -1.70
N ASN A 566 -31.01 9.52 -2.17
CA ASN A 566 -32.04 10.42 -1.62
C ASN A 566 -32.39 10.05 -0.17
N GLU A 567 -32.49 8.78 0.17
CA GLU A 567 -32.69 8.31 1.54
C GLU A 567 -31.52 8.71 2.46
N LEU A 568 -30.27 8.65 1.99
CA LEU A 568 -29.11 9.16 2.73
C LEU A 568 -29.21 10.66 2.99
N ILE A 569 -29.67 11.44 2.02
CA ILE A 569 -29.90 12.88 2.18
C ILE A 569 -31.02 13.14 3.20
N GLU A 570 -32.11 12.39 3.16
CA GLU A 570 -33.27 12.52 4.08
C GLU A 570 -32.91 12.24 5.53
N ILE A 571 -32.02 11.27 5.79
CA ILE A 571 -31.52 10.98 7.15
C ILE A 571 -30.45 11.94 7.63
N GLY A 572 -30.16 13.00 6.85
CA GLY A 572 -29.19 14.06 7.19
C GLY A 572 -27.74 13.77 6.77
N MET A 573 -27.49 12.71 5.99
CA MET A 573 -26.17 12.42 5.44
C MET A 573 -25.96 13.12 4.08
N ASN A 574 -25.84 14.42 4.11
CA ASN A 574 -25.52 15.25 2.95
C ASN A 574 -24.45 16.29 3.30
N PRO A 575 -23.24 15.85 3.67
CA PRO A 575 -22.19 16.75 4.10
C PRO A 575 -21.84 17.73 2.96
N GLN A 576 -21.65 19.00 3.35
CA GLN A 576 -21.08 19.98 2.44
C GLN A 576 -19.56 19.80 2.45
N TYR A 577 -18.97 19.68 1.27
CA TYR A 577 -17.51 19.67 1.15
C TYR A 577 -17.00 21.09 1.25
N GLU A 578 -16.59 21.48 2.44
CA GLU A 578 -15.88 22.74 2.64
C GLU A 578 -14.43 22.54 2.19
N ILE A 579 -14.07 23.24 1.13
CA ILE A 579 -12.64 23.43 0.85
C ILE A 579 -12.13 24.19 2.08
N GLN A 580 -11.20 23.64 2.83
CA GLN A 580 -10.42 24.43 3.78
C GLN A 580 -9.92 25.63 2.97
N ASN A 581 -10.42 26.81 3.32
CA ASN A 581 -10.28 28.02 2.53
C ASN A 581 -8.88 28.14 1.97
N LYS A 582 -8.75 28.00 0.64
CA LYS A 582 -7.59 28.56 -0.05
C LYS A 582 -7.75 30.05 0.16
N ASN A 583 -6.91 30.64 0.98
CA ASN A 583 -6.88 32.08 1.14
C ASN A 583 -6.41 32.66 -0.21
N THR A 584 -7.38 32.96 -1.09
CA THR A 584 -7.10 33.35 -2.49
C THR A 584 -6.75 34.81 -2.63
N ASP A 585 -6.83 35.59 -1.56
CA ASP A 585 -6.54 37.03 -1.58
C ASP A 585 -5.09 37.28 -1.06
N ASN A 586 -4.13 36.69 -1.77
CA ASN A 586 -2.69 36.83 -1.45
C ASN A 586 -1.85 36.84 -2.73
N ILE A 587 -0.60 37.27 -2.61
CA ILE A 587 0.33 37.43 -3.77
C ILE A 587 0.69 36.11 -4.46
N PHE A 588 0.49 34.94 -3.80
CA PHE A 588 0.82 33.64 -4.32
C PHE A 588 -0.33 32.94 -5.06
N SER A 589 -1.55 33.51 -4.97
CA SER A 589 -2.74 32.91 -5.59
C SER A 589 -2.61 32.81 -7.11
N GLY A 590 -2.75 31.59 -7.65
CA GLY A 590 -2.62 31.31 -9.08
C GLY A 590 -1.19 31.34 -9.62
N LYS A 591 -0.17 31.53 -8.76
CA LYS A 591 1.25 31.64 -9.15
C LYS A 591 1.96 30.32 -9.16
N THR A 592 2.92 30.18 -10.08
CA THR A 592 3.83 29.03 -10.12
C THR A 592 5.11 29.34 -9.36
N ILE A 593 5.39 28.57 -8.31
CA ILE A 593 6.49 28.85 -7.36
C ILE A 593 7.46 27.68 -7.32
N VAL A 594 8.74 27.98 -7.19
CA VAL A 594 9.80 26.97 -7.01
C VAL A 594 10.51 27.22 -5.69
N LEU A 595 10.65 26.17 -4.87
CA LEU A 595 11.45 26.19 -3.66
C LEU A 595 12.87 25.72 -4.00
N THR A 596 13.91 26.45 -3.54
CA THR A 596 15.32 26.09 -3.73
C THR A 596 16.15 26.37 -2.48
N GLY A 597 17.28 25.68 -2.30
CA GLY A 597 18.09 25.78 -1.09
C GLY A 597 17.49 25.04 0.11
N LYS A 598 18.14 25.17 1.26
CA LYS A 598 17.69 24.63 2.54
C LYS A 598 16.95 25.75 3.29
N LEU A 599 15.67 25.55 3.54
CA LEU A 599 14.89 26.41 4.43
C LEU A 599 15.30 26.10 5.89
N VAL A 600 15.38 27.12 6.73
CA VAL A 600 15.91 27.04 8.09
C VAL A 600 14.77 26.93 9.12
N GLU A 601 13.74 27.76 8.98
CA GLU A 601 12.60 27.84 9.91
C GLU A 601 11.45 26.91 9.49
N LEU A 602 11.29 26.65 8.19
CA LEU A 602 10.28 25.77 7.64
C LEU A 602 10.91 24.57 6.95
N THR A 603 10.27 23.41 7.05
CA THR A 603 10.60 22.33 6.15
C THR A 603 10.09 22.64 4.74
N ARG A 604 10.71 22.06 3.71
CA ARG A 604 10.30 22.24 2.33
C ARG A 604 8.83 21.82 2.10
N ASN A 605 8.36 20.83 2.85
CA ASN A 605 6.99 20.35 2.75
C ASN A 605 6.00 21.31 3.42
N GLU A 606 6.33 21.86 4.58
CA GLU A 606 5.53 22.89 5.23
C GLU A 606 5.40 24.12 4.35
N ALA A 607 6.51 24.61 3.80
CA ALA A 607 6.51 25.73 2.85
C ALA A 607 5.65 25.41 1.61
N LYS A 608 5.71 24.18 1.10
CA LYS A 608 4.89 23.73 -0.02
C LYS A 608 3.41 23.71 0.37
N GLU A 609 3.06 23.12 1.51
CA GLU A 609 1.67 23.08 2.00
C GLU A 609 1.07 24.47 2.21
N TYR A 610 1.84 25.40 2.77
CA TYR A 610 1.43 26.79 2.93
C TYR A 610 1.16 27.45 1.58
N LEU A 611 2.08 27.30 0.62
CA LEU A 611 1.91 27.86 -0.72
C LEU A 611 0.69 27.27 -1.44
N GLU A 612 0.47 25.97 -1.33
CA GLU A 612 -0.70 25.31 -1.92
C GLU A 612 -2.01 25.74 -1.24
N ARG A 613 -2.02 25.98 0.08
CA ARG A 613 -3.14 26.60 0.81
C ARG A 613 -3.42 28.03 0.33
N PHE A 614 -2.39 28.77 -0.04
CA PHE A 614 -2.50 30.11 -0.60
C PHE A 614 -2.87 30.12 -2.09
N GLY A 615 -3.14 28.95 -2.68
CA GLY A 615 -3.56 28.82 -4.07
C GLY A 615 -2.43 28.83 -5.09
N ALA A 616 -1.17 28.71 -4.67
CA ALA A 616 -0.03 28.59 -5.56
C ALA A 616 0.15 27.18 -6.12
N LYS A 617 0.81 27.07 -7.27
CA LYS A 617 1.30 25.81 -7.84
C LYS A 617 2.79 25.68 -7.57
N VAL A 618 3.20 24.72 -6.73
CA VAL A 618 4.61 24.48 -6.43
C VAL A 618 5.20 23.46 -7.41
N THR A 619 6.31 23.83 -8.07
CA THR A 619 7.00 22.98 -9.07
C THR A 619 8.44 22.70 -8.71
N GLY A 620 9.00 21.62 -9.26
CA GLY A 620 10.35 21.17 -8.95
C GLY A 620 11.48 21.87 -9.75
N SER A 621 11.14 22.57 -10.86
CA SER A 621 12.13 23.17 -11.77
C SER A 621 11.76 24.59 -12.17
N VAL A 622 12.78 25.44 -12.30
CA VAL A 622 12.62 26.83 -12.75
C VAL A 622 12.50 26.87 -14.26
N THR A 623 11.42 27.49 -14.76
CA THR A 623 11.12 27.68 -16.19
C THR A 623 10.67 29.12 -16.43
N SER A 624 10.49 29.53 -17.69
CA SER A 624 9.91 30.84 -18.04
C SER A 624 8.47 31.07 -17.55
N LYS A 625 7.80 30.02 -17.06
CA LYS A 625 6.46 30.08 -16.46
C LYS A 625 6.48 30.15 -14.93
N THR A 626 7.66 30.23 -14.31
CA THR A 626 7.81 30.37 -12.86
C THR A 626 7.63 31.85 -12.49
N ASP A 627 6.73 32.15 -11.57
CA ASP A 627 6.47 33.54 -11.11
C ASP A 627 7.40 33.92 -9.97
N TYR A 628 7.63 33.01 -9.00
CA TYR A 628 8.50 33.26 -7.84
C TYR A 628 9.42 32.07 -7.57
N VAL A 629 10.60 32.39 -7.03
CA VAL A 629 11.50 31.40 -6.45
C VAL A 629 11.73 31.76 -4.98
N ILE A 630 11.42 30.83 -4.06
CA ILE A 630 11.73 31.01 -2.64
C ILE A 630 13.06 30.31 -2.38
N ALA A 631 14.03 31.09 -1.95
CA ALA A 631 15.43 30.66 -1.77
C ALA A 631 15.81 30.61 -0.29
N GLY A 632 16.11 29.40 0.20
CA GLY A 632 16.76 29.19 1.48
C GLY A 632 18.30 29.21 1.36
N GLU A 633 18.99 28.80 2.43
CA GLU A 633 20.47 28.73 2.44
C GLU A 633 21.02 27.78 1.38
N LYS A 634 22.18 28.15 0.83
CA LYS A 634 22.89 27.34 -0.20
C LYS A 634 22.03 27.02 -1.43
N ALA A 635 21.18 27.96 -1.84
CA ALA A 635 20.42 27.85 -3.07
C ALA A 635 21.36 27.73 -4.27
N GLY A 636 21.32 26.57 -4.96
CA GLY A 636 22.26 26.23 -6.04
C GLY A 636 21.78 26.68 -7.43
N SER A 637 21.95 25.82 -8.44
CA SER A 637 21.69 26.09 -9.87
C SER A 637 20.30 26.65 -10.19
N LYS A 638 19.30 26.41 -9.38
CA LYS A 638 17.93 26.93 -9.58
C LYS A 638 17.84 28.42 -9.28
N LEU A 639 18.60 28.93 -8.30
CA LEU A 639 18.68 30.36 -8.01
C LEU A 639 19.34 31.09 -9.17
N ALA A 640 20.51 30.64 -9.61
CA ALA A 640 21.22 31.21 -10.76
C ALA A 640 20.34 31.24 -12.03
N LYS A 641 19.54 30.18 -12.25
CA LYS A 641 18.60 30.11 -13.36
C LYS A 641 17.42 31.08 -13.20
N ALA A 642 16.92 31.32 -12.00
CA ALA A 642 15.90 32.30 -11.72
C ALA A 642 16.37 33.71 -12.02
N GLU A 643 17.57 34.05 -11.57
CA GLU A 643 18.25 35.33 -11.84
C GLU A 643 18.46 35.54 -13.35
N GLN A 644 18.93 34.51 -14.07
CA GLN A 644 19.11 34.54 -15.52
C GLN A 644 17.79 34.80 -16.29
N LEU A 645 16.67 34.28 -15.76
CA LEU A 645 15.33 34.43 -16.36
C LEU A 645 14.59 35.68 -15.84
N GLY A 646 15.19 36.45 -14.94
CA GLY A 646 14.57 37.64 -14.34
C GLY A 646 13.37 37.36 -13.45
N ILE A 647 13.32 36.14 -12.86
CA ILE A 647 12.22 35.70 -11.99
C ILE A 647 12.44 36.29 -10.60
N GLN A 648 11.37 36.78 -9.98
CA GLN A 648 11.44 37.32 -8.63
C GLN A 648 11.83 36.25 -7.62
N VAL A 649 12.89 36.51 -6.84
CA VAL A 649 13.37 35.64 -5.78
C VAL A 649 12.97 36.24 -4.43
N LEU A 650 12.39 35.42 -3.57
CA LEU A 650 12.07 35.76 -2.18
C LEU A 650 13.00 34.93 -1.27
N SER A 651 13.53 35.54 -0.22
CA SER A 651 14.17 34.82 0.87
C SER A 651 13.15 34.05 1.71
N GLU A 652 13.62 33.13 2.55
CA GLU A 652 12.76 32.43 3.50
C GLU A 652 12.08 33.39 4.48
N ASP A 653 12.84 34.39 4.98
CA ASP A 653 12.31 35.41 5.90
C ASP A 653 11.19 36.23 5.27
N GLU A 654 11.38 36.71 4.03
CA GLU A 654 10.35 37.42 3.27
C GLU A 654 9.10 36.55 3.04
N PHE A 655 9.30 35.28 2.76
CA PHE A 655 8.19 34.34 2.62
C PHE A 655 7.41 34.15 3.94
N ILE A 656 8.13 34.00 5.07
CA ILE A 656 7.53 33.86 6.40
C ILE A 656 6.78 35.14 6.80
N ASP A 657 7.33 36.31 6.51
CA ASP A 657 6.66 37.57 6.82
C ASP A 657 5.36 37.73 6.02
N ILE A 658 5.37 37.39 4.72
CA ILE A 658 4.16 37.33 3.91
C ILE A 658 3.15 36.32 4.46
N MET A 659 3.62 35.17 4.93
CA MET A 659 2.74 34.18 5.57
C MET A 659 2.04 34.72 6.81
N LYS A 660 2.75 35.49 7.65
CA LYS A 660 2.20 36.09 8.87
C LYS A 660 1.19 37.19 8.57
N GLU A 661 1.37 37.89 7.44
CA GLU A 661 0.42 38.96 7.00
C GLU A 661 -0.88 38.35 6.41
N VAL A 662 -0.82 37.13 5.92
CA VAL A 662 -1.96 36.46 5.25
C VAL A 662 -2.75 35.55 6.22
N GLN A 663 -2.19 35.19 7.37
CA GLN A 663 -2.89 34.49 8.46
C GLN A 663 -3.72 35.44 9.31
#